data_b325befeb6ca5b71a1e74aaa7bb770f2
#
_entry.id   b325befeb6ca5b71a1e74aaa7bb770f2
#
_cell.length_a   1.000
_cell.length_b   1.000
_cell.length_c   1.000
_cell.angle_alpha   90.00
_cell.angle_beta   90.00
_cell.angle_gamma   90.00
#
_symmetry.space_group_name_H-M   'P 1'
#
loop_
_entity.id
_entity.type
_entity.pdbx_description
1 polymer ?
#
loop_
_entity_poly.entity_id
_entity_poly.type
_entity_poly.pdbx_seq_one_letter_code
_entity_poly.pdbx_strand_id
1 'polypeptide(L)'
;MLLLPPSLLGCLALLTALSTTAPTWPAAIDELEDVMFLNTGYKSRGFSSHITPCSFSEFGAGRQTAAEWLRIGFHDMATANVFFEPYGGLDGSIAFELQPNGENIGPGFVTSLNTYSNHFNSRLSIADMIALGVYASVRGCGGPVVPMRGGRVDVTAKGPIGVPQPQNGQGSFVNQFARMGFSIPDMVQMTACGHAIGGVHAANFPEIVTAGTAPNDYQLFDTTLEFDNKIAVQYVNGPISDPLTVGPSVRNTRNSDFAVFTADRNVTIKAMTDAQVFNNVCSAILGRMIDTVPPSVILSDVITPYEVKPSGIQLTLLAGGNDIRFSGDIRVRTTTRTVSSVTITYKDRNGGNGGTITTTLGGSASGFDDRFAFFSFSSNIPASSSISSFTVAVAETGGLTTTFSNNGGGFPIQDTVIVQSSQSCLSNGNLTVVAAVRSTSTTPVNLIITQKVPRSSDIPIPALVNSTVVMTKGATVGLFDLYSASATISSAAGTKFGVSNGAFADDFKDTSGLGATCLSIDAPVPTSTSSTSIATPSSSRSSIIGTSTSSSATPVPTLARKPTVGAYTFQGCYTEGAGARALTGASLYNYPSMTLESCSSSCVGFTYFGVEYGGECYCGNVLDATSTLAPLGDCGFTCPGNQYEYCGAGNRLELYKLTSMVASTSSSTLSTKFSSTSLSSSISTSSPAQTSSVISSTKSPSTISGSSSATAASSSSSNPPSVSQSITTAISSTIPTTPTPSPTLHIVPSVGLYNYAGCYTEPSSVRALSSAFYPTDSQTVELCVAACSNTPYKYAGLEYSRECWCADSFGLGSTLVSDNDCSMSCAGDKYEYCGGGNRLSVYIRNGTDVKGSSSSSPTSSSSALPILPSSSSPSPAPSSQIPSIPSSAPANPIQTAPAIKSTISLPTSDNTTFTYLSCYTEAPSTRTLNQAAFYNYTSMTLEMCAQNCGGFKYWGTEYGGECYCGNTLSTGSSPVRDEECGFVCPGDKLEFCGAGNRLSVYSKV
;
A
#
# COMPACT_ATOMS: atom_id res chain seq x y z
N MET A 1 -24.64 -64.49 33.81
CA MET A 1 -24.26 -63.54 34.85
C MET A 1 -22.74 -63.41 34.75
N LEU A 2 -22.27 -62.44 33.90
CA LEU A 2 -20.89 -62.04 33.93
C LEU A 2 -20.91 -60.63 33.36
N LEU A 3 -20.55 -59.65 34.16
CA LEU A 3 -20.44 -58.23 33.90
C LEU A 3 -19.22 -57.95 33.01
N LEU A 4 -19.42 -57.26 31.94
CA LEU A 4 -18.36 -56.57 31.17
C LEU A 4 -18.39 -55.10 31.49
N PRO A 5 -17.24 -54.44 31.67
CA PRO A 5 -17.20 -53.02 32.04
C PRO A 5 -17.38 -52.05 30.82
N PRO A 6 -17.95 -50.88 31.08
CA PRO A 6 -18.11 -49.86 30.04
C PRO A 6 -16.90 -48.95 30.02
N SER A 7 -16.06 -49.01 28.97
CA SER A 7 -15.06 -47.99 28.70
C SER A 7 -14.52 -48.18 27.27
N LEU A 8 -15.27 -47.65 26.27
CA LEU A 8 -14.78 -47.34 24.94
C LEU A 8 -15.81 -46.36 24.29
N LEU A 9 -15.94 -45.20 24.88
CA LEU A 9 -16.55 -44.06 24.23
C LEU A 9 -15.61 -42.88 24.47
N GLY A 10 -15.13 -42.32 23.41
CA GLY A 10 -14.53 -40.98 23.45
C GLY A 10 -13.06 -40.90 23.06
N CYS A 11 -12.83 -40.77 21.79
CA CYS A 11 -11.86 -39.87 21.25
C CYS A 11 -12.03 -39.84 19.72
N LEU A 12 -13.18 -39.30 19.30
CA LEU A 12 -13.27 -38.69 17.97
C LEU A 12 -12.73 -37.28 18.16
N ALA A 13 -11.40 -37.12 18.18
CA ALA A 13 -10.77 -35.82 18.11
C ALA A 13 -11.09 -35.24 16.73
N LEU A 14 -11.80 -34.12 16.72
CA LEU A 14 -11.97 -33.26 15.55
C LEU A 14 -10.59 -32.91 15.03
N LEU A 15 -10.17 -33.54 13.95
CA LEU A 15 -9.23 -32.93 13.01
C LEU A 15 -9.98 -31.79 12.29
N THR A 16 -9.98 -30.59 12.87
CA THR A 16 -10.23 -29.39 12.09
C THR A 16 -8.98 -29.18 11.24
N ALA A 17 -9.04 -29.66 10.00
CA ALA A 17 -8.24 -29.07 8.96
C ALA A 17 -8.46 -27.54 9.07
N LEU A 18 -7.42 -26.76 9.25
CA LEU A 18 -7.44 -25.34 8.94
C LEU A 18 -7.64 -25.20 7.44
N SER A 19 -8.88 -25.43 6.98
CA SER A 19 -9.31 -24.90 5.71
C SER A 19 -9.32 -23.39 5.92
N THR A 20 -8.51 -22.66 5.20
CA THR A 20 -8.69 -21.23 5.01
C THR A 20 -10.13 -21.07 4.48
N THR A 21 -11.04 -20.77 5.38
CA THR A 21 -12.42 -20.52 5.01
C THR A 21 -12.42 -19.21 4.24
N ALA A 22 -13.05 -19.21 3.07
CA ALA A 22 -13.28 -17.97 2.35
C ALA A 22 -13.86 -16.89 3.30
N PRO A 23 -13.49 -15.62 3.13
CA PRO A 23 -13.98 -14.56 4.00
C PRO A 23 -15.51 -14.60 4.08
N THR A 24 -16.06 -14.38 5.27
CA THR A 24 -17.51 -14.36 5.49
C THR A 24 -18.03 -12.96 5.20
N TRP A 25 -18.90 -12.82 4.22
CA TRP A 25 -19.54 -11.53 3.89
C TRP A 25 -20.65 -11.20 4.92
N PRO A 26 -20.82 -9.93 5.38
CA PRO A 26 -19.93 -8.79 5.11
C PRO A 26 -18.67 -8.84 5.98
N ALA A 27 -17.54 -8.41 5.40
CA ALA A 27 -16.26 -8.33 6.08
C ALA A 27 -15.70 -6.90 6.05
N ALA A 28 -14.86 -6.56 7.01
CA ALA A 28 -14.20 -5.25 7.06
C ALA A 28 -13.35 -4.96 5.80
N ILE A 29 -12.83 -6.02 5.15
CA ILE A 29 -12.00 -5.93 3.95
C ILE A 29 -12.79 -5.80 2.64
N ASP A 30 -14.13 -5.82 2.66
CA ASP A 30 -14.95 -5.87 1.43
C ASP A 30 -14.70 -4.71 0.48
N GLU A 31 -14.49 -3.50 1.02
CA GLU A 31 -14.20 -2.32 0.22
C GLU A 31 -12.81 -2.40 -0.40
N LEU A 32 -11.80 -2.82 0.37
CA LEU A 32 -10.43 -3.02 -0.11
C LEU A 32 -10.36 -4.11 -1.19
N GLU A 33 -11.09 -5.20 -0.99
CA GLU A 33 -11.17 -6.31 -1.95
C GLU A 33 -11.81 -5.86 -3.29
N ASP A 34 -12.87 -5.02 -3.25
CA ASP A 34 -13.46 -4.47 -4.47
C ASP A 34 -12.47 -3.53 -5.19
N VAL A 35 -11.70 -2.69 -4.47
CA VAL A 35 -10.69 -1.81 -5.09
C VAL A 35 -9.54 -2.61 -5.68
N MET A 36 -9.14 -3.71 -5.03
CA MET A 36 -8.03 -4.56 -5.45
C MET A 36 -8.35 -5.34 -6.74
N PHE A 37 -9.56 -5.89 -6.86
CA PHE A 37 -9.89 -6.84 -7.92
C PHE A 37 -10.80 -6.31 -9.02
N LEU A 38 -11.47 -5.16 -8.84
CA LEU A 38 -12.34 -4.58 -9.87
C LEU A 38 -11.63 -3.43 -10.60
N ASN A 39 -10.65 -3.78 -11.45
CA ASN A 39 -9.80 -2.79 -12.10
C ASN A 39 -10.51 -2.13 -13.30
N THR A 40 -11.21 -2.92 -14.13
CA THR A 40 -11.89 -2.44 -15.34
C THR A 40 -13.28 -3.05 -15.49
N GLY A 41 -14.15 -2.41 -16.27
CA GLY A 41 -15.48 -2.92 -16.59
C GLY A 41 -16.58 -2.48 -15.62
N TYR A 42 -17.62 -3.27 -15.49
CA TYR A 42 -18.82 -2.96 -14.70
C TYR A 42 -18.48 -2.84 -13.20
N LYS A 43 -18.88 -1.73 -12.60
CA LYS A 43 -18.56 -1.39 -11.19
C LYS A 43 -17.07 -1.40 -10.86
N SER A 44 -16.19 -1.15 -11.86
CA SER A 44 -14.76 -1.00 -11.62
C SER A 44 -14.49 0.15 -10.65
N ARG A 45 -13.40 0.03 -9.87
CA ARG A 45 -13.02 1.02 -8.87
C ARG A 45 -11.95 1.97 -9.41
N GLY A 46 -11.36 1.68 -10.58
CA GLY A 46 -10.47 2.56 -11.33
C GLY A 46 -9.07 2.78 -10.70
N PHE A 47 -8.72 2.11 -9.60
CA PHE A 47 -7.46 2.33 -8.90
C PHE A 47 -6.23 2.03 -9.78
N SER A 48 -6.23 0.89 -10.47
CA SER A 48 -5.11 0.48 -11.33
C SER A 48 -4.96 1.31 -12.62
N SER A 49 -5.96 2.13 -13.00
CA SER A 49 -5.86 2.98 -14.19
C SER A 49 -4.76 4.04 -14.11
N HIS A 50 -4.37 4.42 -12.89
CA HIS A 50 -3.30 5.38 -12.62
C HIS A 50 -1.89 4.82 -12.85
N ILE A 51 -1.76 3.51 -13.04
CA ILE A 51 -0.48 2.80 -13.20
C ILE A 51 -0.45 1.84 -14.39
N THR A 52 -1.48 1.84 -15.22
CA THR A 52 -1.61 0.95 -16.37
C THR A 52 -1.74 1.75 -17.67
N PRO A 53 -0.84 1.56 -18.66
CA PRO A 53 0.30 0.64 -18.68
C PRO A 53 1.42 1.02 -17.70
N CYS A 54 2.36 0.12 -17.42
CA CYS A 54 3.45 0.34 -16.45
C CYS A 54 4.28 1.60 -16.74
N SER A 55 4.44 1.95 -18.02
CA SER A 55 5.11 3.17 -18.47
C SER A 55 4.30 4.45 -18.22
N PHE A 56 3.07 4.33 -17.75
CA PHE A 56 2.17 5.47 -17.59
C PHE A 56 2.65 6.44 -16.52
N SER A 57 2.53 7.71 -16.80
CA SER A 57 2.70 8.79 -15.85
C SER A 57 1.52 9.76 -15.95
N GLU A 58 0.76 9.88 -14.90
CA GLU A 58 -0.32 10.87 -14.75
C GLU A 58 0.22 12.31 -14.75
N PHE A 59 1.50 12.49 -14.43
CA PHE A 59 2.12 13.78 -14.16
C PHE A 59 3.19 14.20 -15.19
N GLY A 60 3.15 13.59 -16.38
CA GLY A 60 3.97 13.98 -17.53
C GLY A 60 5.21 13.11 -17.77
N ALA A 61 5.95 13.48 -18.81
CA ALA A 61 7.14 12.76 -19.24
C ALA A 61 8.25 12.79 -18.17
N GLY A 62 9.03 11.72 -18.11
CA GLY A 62 10.13 11.59 -17.15
C GLY A 62 9.68 11.13 -15.77
N ARG A 63 8.45 10.64 -15.63
CA ARG A 63 7.93 10.04 -14.38
C ARG A 63 7.28 8.70 -14.68
N GLN A 64 7.15 7.85 -13.67
CA GLN A 64 6.48 6.56 -13.74
C GLN A 64 5.65 6.37 -12.46
N THR A 65 4.32 6.48 -12.57
CA THR A 65 3.41 6.45 -11.40
C THR A 65 3.54 5.14 -10.62
N ALA A 66 3.71 4.00 -11.29
CA ALA A 66 3.92 2.72 -10.63
C ALA A 66 5.18 2.71 -9.72
N ALA A 67 6.29 3.30 -10.19
CA ALA A 67 7.51 3.42 -9.39
C ALA A 67 7.33 4.36 -8.19
N GLU A 68 6.57 5.45 -8.36
CA GLU A 68 6.25 6.37 -7.26
C GLU A 68 5.40 5.67 -6.18
N TRP A 69 4.45 4.84 -6.59
CA TRP A 69 3.61 4.07 -5.67
C TRP A 69 4.39 2.97 -4.94
N LEU A 70 5.34 2.32 -5.61
CA LEU A 70 6.22 1.36 -4.94
C LEU A 70 7.15 2.07 -3.94
N ARG A 71 7.70 3.22 -4.32
CA ARG A 71 8.57 4.02 -3.47
C ARG A 71 7.89 4.55 -2.21
N ILE A 72 6.65 5.07 -2.31
CA ILE A 72 5.94 5.57 -1.12
C ILE A 72 5.66 4.45 -0.12
N GLY A 73 5.40 3.22 -0.59
CA GLY A 73 5.24 2.06 0.30
C GLY A 73 6.50 1.74 1.10
N PHE A 74 7.67 1.85 0.47
CA PHE A 74 8.94 1.69 1.19
C PHE A 74 9.19 2.83 2.18
N HIS A 75 8.98 4.08 1.78
CA HIS A 75 9.25 5.25 2.64
C HIS A 75 8.34 5.32 3.87
N ASP A 76 7.06 4.99 3.72
CA ASP A 76 6.13 4.92 4.86
C ASP A 76 6.55 3.79 5.82
N MET A 77 6.81 2.59 5.30
CA MET A 77 7.27 1.44 6.08
C MET A 77 8.64 1.69 6.74
N ALA A 78 9.53 2.45 6.10
CA ALA A 78 10.90 2.65 6.59
C ALA A 78 11.00 3.48 7.88
N THR A 79 9.90 4.03 8.38
CA THR A 79 9.80 4.58 9.73
C THR A 79 9.83 3.49 10.81
N ALA A 80 9.61 2.21 10.46
CA ALA A 80 9.49 1.09 11.39
C ALA A 80 10.69 0.94 12.32
N ASN A 81 10.39 0.65 13.58
CA ASN A 81 11.35 0.28 14.62
C ASN A 81 10.80 -0.90 15.42
N VAL A 82 11.32 -2.09 15.14
CA VAL A 82 10.81 -3.33 15.78
C VAL A 82 11.29 -3.51 17.23
N PHE A 83 12.19 -2.66 17.73
CA PHE A 83 12.79 -2.83 19.05
C PHE A 83 12.09 -2.03 20.15
N PHE A 84 11.59 -0.82 19.85
CA PHE A 84 10.97 0.05 20.85
C PHE A 84 10.11 1.14 20.24
N GLU A 85 9.21 1.71 21.02
CA GLU A 85 8.34 2.82 20.63
C GLU A 85 9.13 4.13 20.38
N PRO A 86 8.63 4.95 19.42
CA PRO A 86 7.50 4.71 18.55
C PRO A 86 7.84 3.68 17.47
N TYR A 87 6.96 2.67 17.28
CA TYR A 87 7.24 1.56 16.38
C TYR A 87 7.22 1.95 14.91
N GLY A 88 6.38 2.90 14.49
CA GLY A 88 6.22 3.25 13.07
C GLY A 88 5.85 2.04 12.20
N GLY A 89 6.14 2.12 10.94
CA GLY A 89 5.81 1.10 9.95
C GLY A 89 4.85 1.62 8.89
N LEU A 90 4.19 0.73 8.14
CA LEU A 90 3.25 1.13 7.10
C LEU A 90 1.91 1.52 7.75
N ASP A 91 1.81 2.79 8.15
CA ASP A 91 0.73 3.36 8.96
C ASP A 91 0.19 4.70 8.44
N GLY A 92 0.66 5.13 7.24
CA GLY A 92 0.22 6.38 6.60
C GLY A 92 0.85 7.64 7.19
N SER A 93 1.86 7.51 8.06
CA SER A 93 2.59 8.63 8.68
C SER A 93 3.26 9.54 7.64
N ILE A 94 3.66 8.99 6.51
CA ILE A 94 4.30 9.73 5.41
C ILE A 94 3.50 10.95 4.95
N ALA A 95 2.17 10.94 5.10
CA ALA A 95 1.34 12.10 4.79
C ALA A 95 1.66 13.35 5.63
N PHE A 96 2.32 13.18 6.77
CA PHE A 96 2.73 14.23 7.71
C PHE A 96 4.23 14.53 7.66
N GLU A 97 4.98 13.90 6.74
CA GLU A 97 6.44 13.93 6.66
C GLU A 97 6.96 14.64 5.39
N LEU A 98 6.10 15.36 4.68
CA LEU A 98 6.40 15.97 3.38
C LEU A 98 7.04 17.36 3.52
N GLN A 99 7.95 17.53 4.46
CA GLN A 99 8.62 18.81 4.68
C GLN A 99 9.70 19.07 3.61
N PRO A 100 9.86 20.34 3.16
CA PRO A 100 11.01 20.72 2.35
C PRO A 100 12.31 20.35 3.09
N ASN A 101 13.24 19.70 2.43
CA ASN A 101 14.50 19.21 2.99
C ASN A 101 14.37 18.04 4.00
N GLY A 102 13.23 17.36 4.05
CA GLY A 102 13.04 16.13 4.80
C GLY A 102 13.62 14.90 4.08
N GLU A 103 13.34 13.72 4.62
CA GLU A 103 13.78 12.44 4.06
C GLU A 103 12.99 12.04 2.80
N ASN A 104 11.83 12.67 2.56
CA ASN A 104 10.87 12.33 1.49
C ASN A 104 10.96 13.35 0.33
N ILE A 105 12.07 13.28 -0.44
CA ILE A 105 12.37 14.21 -1.53
C ILE A 105 11.63 13.82 -2.82
N GLY A 106 11.02 14.80 -3.48
CA GLY A 106 10.39 14.69 -4.80
C GLY A 106 8.87 14.71 -4.76
N PRO A 107 8.22 15.03 -5.90
CA PRO A 107 6.77 15.23 -5.98
C PRO A 107 5.94 13.95 -5.90
N GLY A 108 6.57 12.77 -6.08
CA GLY A 108 5.87 11.49 -6.16
C GLY A 108 5.04 11.16 -4.92
N PHE A 109 5.50 11.56 -3.73
CA PHE A 109 4.77 11.33 -2.48
C PHE A 109 3.45 12.09 -2.42
N VAL A 110 3.49 13.39 -2.74
CA VAL A 110 2.29 14.26 -2.75
C VAL A 110 1.30 13.78 -3.80
N THR A 111 1.76 13.48 -5.01
CA THR A 111 0.89 13.03 -6.10
C THR A 111 0.25 11.68 -5.80
N SER A 112 1.01 10.72 -5.27
CA SER A 112 0.47 9.41 -4.84
C SER A 112 -0.60 9.55 -3.76
N LEU A 113 -0.35 10.34 -2.72
CA LEU A 113 -1.31 10.56 -1.63
C LEU A 113 -2.58 11.27 -2.10
N ASN A 114 -2.46 12.23 -3.03
CA ASN A 114 -3.63 12.86 -3.64
C ASN A 114 -4.49 11.84 -4.39
N THR A 115 -3.87 10.95 -5.15
CA THR A 115 -4.59 9.88 -5.86
C THR A 115 -5.23 8.91 -4.86
N TYR A 116 -4.52 8.46 -3.84
CA TYR A 116 -5.06 7.59 -2.80
C TYR A 116 -6.21 8.23 -2.04
N SER A 117 -6.18 9.54 -1.81
CA SER A 117 -7.24 10.26 -1.11
C SER A 117 -8.59 10.17 -1.82
N ASN A 118 -8.64 9.92 -3.13
CA ASN A 118 -9.90 9.71 -3.87
C ASN A 118 -10.61 8.44 -3.44
N HIS A 119 -9.87 7.38 -3.12
CA HIS A 119 -10.40 6.09 -2.69
C HIS A 119 -10.56 5.96 -1.17
N PHE A 120 -9.83 6.76 -0.41
CA PHE A 120 -9.86 6.81 1.05
C PHE A 120 -11.29 7.03 1.57
N ASN A 121 -11.71 6.25 2.57
CA ASN A 121 -13.03 6.36 3.20
C ASN A 121 -13.05 5.63 4.56
N SER A 122 -14.19 5.60 5.26
CA SER A 122 -14.31 4.99 6.59
C SER A 122 -14.11 3.46 6.64
N ARG A 123 -14.00 2.79 5.50
CA ARG A 123 -13.74 1.34 5.37
C ARG A 123 -12.41 1.05 4.68
N LEU A 124 -11.64 2.07 4.34
CA LEU A 124 -10.41 1.95 3.58
C LEU A 124 -9.41 3.02 4.01
N SER A 125 -8.41 2.64 4.79
CA SER A 125 -7.37 3.53 5.32
C SER A 125 -6.38 3.99 4.24
N ILE A 126 -5.66 5.09 4.46
CA ILE A 126 -4.54 5.52 3.60
C ILE A 126 -3.42 4.48 3.63
N ALA A 127 -3.12 3.91 4.80
CA ALA A 127 -2.11 2.88 4.95
C ALA A 127 -2.46 1.62 4.12
N ASP A 128 -3.72 1.19 4.10
CA ASP A 128 -4.15 0.10 3.20
C ASP A 128 -4.07 0.50 1.72
N MET A 129 -4.33 1.77 1.38
CA MET A 129 -4.16 2.27 0.00
C MET A 129 -2.69 2.30 -0.43
N ILE A 130 -1.76 2.67 0.45
CA ILE A 130 -0.32 2.62 0.19
C ILE A 130 0.12 1.17 -0.07
N ALA A 131 -0.30 0.23 0.79
CA ALA A 131 0.00 -1.19 0.62
C ALA A 131 -0.59 -1.75 -0.69
N LEU A 132 -1.84 -1.37 -1.02
CA LEU A 132 -2.47 -1.73 -2.29
C LEU A 132 -1.74 -1.11 -3.48
N GLY A 133 -1.19 0.09 -3.32
CA GLY A 133 -0.33 0.76 -4.31
C GLY A 133 0.90 -0.08 -4.65
N VAL A 134 1.56 -0.66 -3.65
CA VAL A 134 2.69 -1.60 -3.87
C VAL A 134 2.26 -2.84 -4.65
N TYR A 135 1.18 -3.51 -4.20
CA TYR A 135 0.61 -4.66 -4.91
C TYR A 135 0.29 -4.32 -6.38
N ALA A 136 -0.44 -3.24 -6.60
CA ALA A 136 -0.89 -2.84 -7.92
C ALA A 136 0.27 -2.47 -8.85
N SER A 137 1.28 -1.74 -8.34
CA SER A 137 2.47 -1.36 -9.10
C SER A 137 3.26 -2.56 -9.58
N VAL A 138 3.55 -3.49 -8.69
CA VAL A 138 4.28 -4.72 -9.03
C VAL A 138 3.48 -5.53 -10.05
N ARG A 139 2.19 -5.76 -9.77
CA ARG A 139 1.35 -6.59 -10.63
C ARG A 139 1.03 -5.93 -11.97
N GLY A 140 0.77 -4.64 -11.97
CA GLY A 140 0.50 -3.84 -13.18
C GLY A 140 1.71 -3.71 -14.10
N CYS A 141 2.92 -3.88 -13.57
CA CYS A 141 4.18 -3.86 -14.32
C CYS A 141 4.69 -5.26 -14.71
N GLY A 142 3.86 -6.31 -14.58
CA GLY A 142 4.22 -7.66 -15.00
C GLY A 142 4.94 -8.49 -13.93
N GLY A 143 5.14 -7.96 -12.74
CA GLY A 143 5.78 -8.63 -11.62
C GLY A 143 4.88 -9.67 -10.93
N PRO A 144 5.37 -10.33 -9.88
CA PRO A 144 4.64 -11.37 -9.17
C PRO A 144 3.48 -10.82 -8.34
N VAL A 145 2.58 -11.68 -7.91
CA VAL A 145 1.55 -11.33 -6.92
C VAL A 145 2.22 -11.08 -5.57
N VAL A 146 2.04 -9.91 -5.01
CA VAL A 146 2.46 -9.56 -3.64
C VAL A 146 1.33 -9.93 -2.69
N PRO A 147 1.54 -10.79 -1.67
CA PRO A 147 0.49 -11.12 -0.71
C PRO A 147 0.00 -9.85 0.00
N MET A 148 -1.28 -9.52 -0.14
CA MET A 148 -1.90 -8.31 0.40
C MET A 148 -2.85 -8.66 1.55
N ARG A 149 -2.71 -7.97 2.68
CA ARG A 149 -3.59 -8.02 3.85
C ARG A 149 -4.17 -6.65 4.11
N GLY A 150 -5.35 -6.57 4.67
CA GLY A 150 -5.99 -5.30 5.04
C GLY A 150 -6.06 -5.11 6.56
N GLY A 151 -6.54 -3.94 6.97
CA GLY A 151 -6.75 -3.62 8.37
C GLY A 151 -5.68 -2.73 8.98
N ARG A 152 -4.86 -2.07 8.17
CA ARG A 152 -3.91 -1.04 8.62
C ARG A 152 -4.66 0.15 9.18
N VAL A 153 -4.08 0.76 10.19
CA VAL A 153 -4.69 1.89 10.90
C VAL A 153 -3.87 3.14 10.65
N ASP A 154 -4.54 4.17 10.15
CA ASP A 154 -3.89 5.45 9.88
C ASP A 154 -3.51 6.18 11.16
N VAL A 155 -2.28 6.66 11.24
CA VAL A 155 -1.85 7.60 12.28
C VAL A 155 -2.21 9.03 11.91
N THR A 156 -2.08 9.96 12.89
CA THR A 156 -2.44 11.37 12.71
C THR A 156 -1.26 12.32 12.85
N ALA A 157 -0.04 11.77 12.93
CA ALA A 157 1.20 12.51 13.07
C ALA A 157 2.32 11.81 12.29
N LYS A 158 3.44 12.49 12.11
CA LYS A 158 4.64 11.93 11.46
C LYS A 158 5.20 10.75 12.26
N GLY A 159 5.77 9.79 11.55
CA GLY A 159 6.50 8.66 12.11
C GLY A 159 7.92 9.02 12.57
N PRO A 160 8.66 8.04 13.11
CA PRO A 160 10.08 8.18 13.40
C PRO A 160 10.90 8.49 12.15
N ILE A 161 11.93 9.31 12.28
CA ILE A 161 12.88 9.57 11.21
C ILE A 161 13.84 8.38 11.02
N GLY A 162 14.53 8.34 9.89
CA GLY A 162 15.58 7.36 9.63
C GLY A 162 15.38 6.52 8.38
N VAL A 163 14.65 7.06 7.40
CA VAL A 163 14.52 6.46 6.07
C VAL A 163 15.90 6.41 5.39
N PRO A 164 16.32 5.28 4.83
CA PRO A 164 17.59 5.16 4.11
C PRO A 164 17.74 6.21 3.02
N GLN A 165 18.88 6.92 3.03
CA GLN A 165 19.18 7.98 2.08
C GLN A 165 20.33 7.60 1.15
N PRO A 166 20.37 8.08 -0.11
CA PRO A 166 21.39 7.65 -1.08
C PRO A 166 22.84 7.92 -0.65
N GLN A 167 23.05 8.88 0.25
CA GLN A 167 24.36 9.22 0.78
C GLN A 167 24.80 8.36 1.98
N ASN A 168 23.92 7.49 2.49
CA ASN A 168 24.26 6.64 3.62
C ASN A 168 25.33 5.60 3.23
N GLY A 169 26.18 5.23 4.17
CA GLY A 169 27.14 4.15 3.97
C GLY A 169 26.51 2.78 4.25
N GLN A 170 27.20 1.71 3.82
CA GLN A 170 26.76 0.32 3.98
C GLN A 170 26.35 -0.02 5.42
N GLY A 171 27.17 0.39 6.41
CA GLY A 171 26.86 0.14 7.83
C GLY A 171 25.57 0.82 8.28
N SER A 172 25.29 2.04 7.79
CA SER A 172 24.04 2.72 8.09
C SER A 172 22.85 1.97 7.50
N PHE A 173 22.94 1.52 6.25
CA PHE A 173 21.89 0.71 5.63
C PHE A 173 21.60 -0.56 6.42
N VAL A 174 22.64 -1.31 6.79
CA VAL A 174 22.50 -2.53 7.61
C VAL A 174 21.77 -2.23 8.92
N ASN A 175 22.14 -1.16 9.61
CA ASN A 175 21.50 -0.78 10.87
C ASN A 175 20.05 -0.31 10.68
N GLN A 176 19.77 0.46 9.61
CA GLN A 176 18.42 0.93 9.30
C GLN A 176 17.50 -0.25 8.97
N PHE A 177 17.95 -1.17 8.14
CA PHE A 177 17.17 -2.38 7.81
C PHE A 177 17.00 -3.30 9.01
N ALA A 178 18.03 -3.48 9.86
CA ALA A 178 17.89 -4.22 11.10
C ALA A 178 16.87 -3.58 12.05
N ARG A 179 16.86 -2.23 12.16
CA ARG A 179 15.84 -1.50 12.92
C ARG A 179 14.43 -1.79 12.44
N MET A 180 14.25 -1.90 11.12
CA MET A 180 12.97 -2.25 10.49
C MET A 180 12.63 -3.75 10.59
N GLY A 181 13.53 -4.60 11.13
CA GLY A 181 13.32 -6.05 11.25
C GLY A 181 13.76 -6.85 10.02
N PHE A 182 14.66 -6.30 9.19
CA PHE A 182 15.15 -6.95 7.97
C PHE A 182 16.65 -7.27 8.06
N SER A 183 17.02 -8.46 7.61
CA SER A 183 18.39 -8.92 7.52
C SER A 183 19.16 -8.31 6.33
N ILE A 184 20.48 -8.56 6.23
CA ILE A 184 21.28 -8.11 5.06
C ILE A 184 20.76 -8.71 3.74
N PRO A 185 20.47 -10.02 3.62
CA PRO A 185 19.81 -10.54 2.43
C PRO A 185 18.46 -9.87 2.13
N ASP A 186 17.62 -9.64 3.14
CA ASP A 186 16.35 -8.94 2.96
C ASP A 186 16.56 -7.51 2.42
N MET A 187 17.56 -6.80 2.93
CA MET A 187 17.95 -5.47 2.47
C MET A 187 18.31 -5.47 0.98
N VAL A 188 19.15 -6.43 0.55
CA VAL A 188 19.53 -6.57 -0.88
C VAL A 188 18.31 -6.90 -1.72
N GLN A 189 17.47 -7.83 -1.27
CA GLN A 189 16.24 -8.23 -1.96
C GLN A 189 15.26 -7.06 -2.08
N MET A 190 14.99 -6.36 -1.00
CA MET A 190 14.05 -5.24 -0.99
C MET A 190 14.51 -4.10 -1.88
N THR A 191 15.81 -3.78 -1.89
CA THR A 191 16.37 -2.75 -2.76
C THR A 191 16.29 -3.17 -4.23
N ALA A 192 16.68 -4.38 -4.59
CA ALA A 192 16.59 -4.87 -5.97
C ALA A 192 15.13 -4.93 -6.46
N CYS A 193 14.19 -5.40 -5.62
CA CYS A 193 12.77 -5.42 -5.97
C CYS A 193 12.16 -4.01 -6.04
N GLY A 194 12.59 -3.09 -5.17
CA GLY A 194 12.14 -1.70 -5.16
C GLY A 194 12.64 -0.90 -6.36
N HIS A 195 13.83 -1.22 -6.85
CA HIS A 195 14.49 -0.57 -7.99
C HIS A 195 14.36 -1.37 -9.30
N ALA A 196 13.49 -2.38 -9.37
CA ALA A 196 13.14 -3.07 -10.61
C ALA A 196 12.32 -2.20 -11.57
N ILE A 197 11.72 -1.13 -11.07
CA ILE A 197 11.04 -0.08 -11.85
C ILE A 197 11.45 1.29 -11.32
N GLY A 198 11.40 2.29 -12.19
CA GLY A 198 11.69 3.66 -11.77
C GLY A 198 13.12 4.11 -12.10
N GLY A 199 13.55 5.14 -11.42
CA GLY A 199 14.84 5.77 -11.63
C GLY A 199 15.04 7.03 -10.81
N VAL A 200 16.11 7.76 -11.10
CA VAL A 200 16.52 8.98 -10.39
C VAL A 200 16.36 10.22 -11.27
N HIS A 201 15.76 11.27 -10.73
CA HIS A 201 15.61 12.55 -11.38
C HIS A 201 16.81 13.47 -11.08
N ALA A 202 17.41 14.06 -12.12
CA ALA A 202 18.48 15.03 -11.98
C ALA A 202 18.06 16.27 -11.16
N ALA A 203 16.80 16.69 -11.28
CA ALA A 203 16.27 17.84 -10.54
C ALA A 203 16.25 17.62 -9.01
N ASN A 204 16.07 16.37 -8.55
CA ASN A 204 16.04 16.02 -7.14
C ASN A 204 17.43 15.62 -6.61
N PHE A 205 18.25 14.98 -7.45
CA PHE A 205 19.56 14.44 -7.09
C PHE A 205 20.58 14.73 -8.19
N PRO A 206 20.97 16.01 -8.39
CA PRO A 206 21.89 16.42 -9.47
C PRO A 206 23.30 15.82 -9.32
N GLU A 207 23.66 15.39 -8.12
CA GLU A 207 24.92 14.71 -7.85
C GLU A 207 24.89 13.22 -8.21
N ILE A 208 23.73 12.63 -8.42
CA ILE A 208 23.56 11.24 -8.88
C ILE A 208 23.37 11.20 -10.39
N VAL A 209 22.52 12.07 -10.92
CA VAL A 209 22.22 12.20 -12.35
C VAL A 209 22.52 13.61 -12.77
N THR A 210 23.46 13.79 -13.71
CA THR A 210 23.77 15.10 -14.26
C THR A 210 22.67 15.55 -15.20
N ALA A 211 22.18 16.78 -15.05
CA ALA A 211 21.15 17.33 -15.92
C ALA A 211 21.56 17.28 -17.41
N GLY A 212 20.64 16.92 -18.29
CA GLY A 212 20.85 16.77 -19.73
C GLY A 212 21.57 15.48 -20.16
N THR A 213 21.88 14.56 -19.24
CA THR A 213 22.54 13.27 -19.57
C THR A 213 21.58 12.12 -19.79
N ALA A 214 20.35 12.23 -19.29
CA ALA A 214 19.31 11.23 -19.45
C ALA A 214 18.05 11.82 -20.11
N PRO A 215 17.26 11.02 -20.84
CA PRO A 215 15.98 11.48 -21.40
C PRO A 215 15.07 12.08 -20.31
N ASN A 216 14.56 13.29 -20.54
CA ASN A 216 13.72 14.02 -19.57
C ASN A 216 14.37 14.20 -18.19
N ASP A 217 15.72 14.22 -18.12
CA ASP A 217 16.46 14.29 -16.85
C ASP A 217 16.09 13.18 -15.84
N TYR A 218 15.66 12.03 -16.35
CA TYR A 218 15.25 10.86 -15.59
C TYR A 218 16.05 9.63 -16.02
N GLN A 219 16.97 9.19 -15.18
CA GLN A 219 17.80 8.01 -15.43
C GLN A 219 17.16 6.79 -14.76
N LEU A 220 16.77 5.83 -15.60
CA LEU A 220 16.21 4.55 -15.12
C LEU A 220 17.27 3.73 -14.38
N PHE A 221 16.83 2.90 -13.42
CA PHE A 221 17.68 1.95 -12.71
C PHE A 221 18.18 0.85 -13.65
N ASP A 222 17.33 0.36 -14.54
CA ASP A 222 17.72 -0.58 -15.59
C ASP A 222 17.24 -0.14 -16.99
N THR A 223 17.23 -1.02 -17.97
CA THR A 223 16.88 -0.69 -19.36
C THR A 223 15.41 -0.90 -19.70
N THR A 224 14.55 -1.23 -18.71
CA THR A 224 13.12 -1.47 -18.91
C THR A 224 12.27 -0.57 -18.00
N LEU A 225 10.97 -0.54 -18.29
CA LEU A 225 9.97 0.08 -17.45
C LEU A 225 9.10 -0.98 -16.76
N GLU A 226 9.39 -2.28 -16.99
CA GLU A 226 8.63 -3.41 -16.48
C GLU A 226 9.27 -3.96 -15.20
N PHE A 227 8.48 -4.60 -14.37
CA PHE A 227 8.98 -5.24 -13.15
C PHE A 227 9.61 -6.60 -13.50
N ASP A 228 10.90 -6.59 -13.76
CA ASP A 228 11.68 -7.77 -14.12
C ASP A 228 13.03 -7.82 -13.37
N ASN A 229 13.86 -8.81 -13.65
CA ASN A 229 15.12 -9.02 -12.93
C ASN A 229 16.33 -8.30 -13.57
N LYS A 230 16.12 -7.36 -14.47
CA LYS A 230 17.24 -6.71 -15.20
C LYS A 230 18.14 -5.91 -14.30
N ILE A 231 17.63 -5.30 -13.25
CA ILE A 231 18.47 -4.63 -12.25
C ILE A 231 19.57 -5.57 -11.72
N ALA A 232 19.24 -6.82 -11.39
CA ALA A 232 20.20 -7.81 -10.94
C ALA A 232 21.09 -8.34 -12.08
N VAL A 233 20.52 -8.63 -13.25
CA VAL A 233 21.25 -9.14 -14.42
C VAL A 233 22.28 -8.13 -14.89
N GLN A 234 21.91 -6.87 -15.03
CA GLN A 234 22.82 -5.81 -15.49
C GLN A 234 23.90 -5.50 -14.45
N TYR A 235 23.54 -5.50 -13.16
CA TYR A 235 24.52 -5.32 -12.10
C TYR A 235 25.61 -6.40 -12.11
N VAL A 236 25.23 -7.67 -12.30
CA VAL A 236 26.17 -8.81 -12.23
C VAL A 236 26.92 -9.02 -13.55
N ASN A 237 26.25 -8.89 -14.70
CA ASN A 237 26.76 -9.27 -16.02
C ASN A 237 27.08 -8.09 -16.91
N GLY A 238 26.63 -6.84 -16.58
CA GLY A 238 26.72 -5.64 -17.37
C GLY A 238 25.91 -5.66 -18.69
N PRO A 239 25.77 -4.54 -19.36
CA PRO A 239 26.20 -3.19 -18.92
C PRO A 239 25.29 -2.66 -17.80
N ILE A 240 25.88 -1.99 -16.80
CA ILE A 240 25.14 -1.42 -15.67
C ILE A 240 24.63 -0.04 -16.06
N SER A 241 23.31 0.21 -15.92
CA SER A 241 22.66 1.50 -16.16
C SER A 241 22.24 2.22 -14.88
N ASP A 242 22.17 1.50 -13.77
CA ASP A 242 21.73 2.01 -12.47
C ASP A 242 22.63 3.15 -11.96
N PRO A 243 22.10 4.38 -11.84
CA PRO A 243 22.90 5.54 -11.40
C PRO A 243 23.30 5.46 -9.92
N LEU A 244 22.65 4.64 -9.11
CA LEU A 244 23.01 4.38 -7.71
C LEU A 244 24.10 3.31 -7.59
N THR A 245 24.50 2.71 -8.70
CA THR A 245 25.63 1.76 -8.79
C THR A 245 26.84 2.37 -9.49
N VAL A 246 26.65 3.09 -10.61
CA VAL A 246 27.76 3.57 -11.47
C VAL A 246 27.71 5.08 -11.76
N GLY A 247 26.73 5.80 -11.26
CA GLY A 247 26.56 7.24 -11.49
C GLY A 247 27.73 8.09 -10.99
N PRO A 248 27.75 9.40 -11.29
CA PRO A 248 28.82 10.31 -10.90
C PRO A 248 29.12 10.33 -9.41
N SER A 249 28.10 10.08 -8.58
CA SER A 249 28.21 10.09 -7.13
C SER A 249 28.92 8.88 -6.52
N VAL A 250 29.24 7.84 -7.29
CA VAL A 250 30.05 6.70 -6.81
C VAL A 250 31.37 7.16 -6.20
N ARG A 251 31.93 8.25 -6.76
CA ARG A 251 33.16 8.87 -6.22
C ARG A 251 32.92 9.73 -4.96
N ASN A 252 31.66 10.06 -4.67
CA ASN A 252 31.23 10.96 -3.59
C ASN A 252 30.37 10.25 -2.55
N THR A 253 30.41 8.92 -2.46
CA THR A 253 29.70 8.07 -1.49
C THR A 253 28.17 8.04 -1.59
N ARG A 254 27.57 8.55 -2.67
CA ARG A 254 26.12 8.44 -2.93
C ARG A 254 25.81 7.33 -3.94
N ASN A 255 26.22 6.13 -3.60
CA ASN A 255 26.07 4.93 -4.41
C ASN A 255 25.38 3.82 -3.60
N SER A 256 24.16 4.11 -3.16
CA SER A 256 23.40 3.25 -2.24
C SER A 256 23.29 1.81 -2.73
N ASP A 257 22.94 1.58 -3.98
CA ASP A 257 22.72 0.23 -4.50
C ASP A 257 24.02 -0.57 -4.58
N PHE A 258 25.12 0.07 -4.94
CA PHE A 258 26.42 -0.58 -4.86
C PHE A 258 26.76 -0.98 -3.41
N ALA A 259 26.52 -0.08 -2.44
CA ALA A 259 26.79 -0.36 -1.04
C ALA A 259 25.89 -1.48 -0.49
N VAL A 260 24.61 -1.50 -0.90
CA VAL A 260 23.65 -2.53 -0.51
C VAL A 260 23.99 -3.88 -1.15
N PHE A 261 24.17 -3.93 -2.49
CA PHE A 261 24.38 -5.19 -3.21
C PHE A 261 25.69 -5.87 -2.82
N THR A 262 26.71 -5.08 -2.42
CA THR A 262 27.97 -5.64 -1.93
C THR A 262 27.96 -6.06 -0.46
N ALA A 263 26.91 -5.76 0.30
CA ALA A 263 26.86 -5.99 1.74
C ALA A 263 27.02 -7.47 2.13
N ASP A 264 26.51 -8.39 1.31
CA ASP A 264 26.69 -9.84 1.46
C ASP A 264 27.69 -10.42 0.43
N ARG A 265 28.61 -9.60 -0.11
CA ARG A 265 29.57 -9.98 -1.16
C ARG A 265 28.89 -10.38 -2.50
N ASN A 266 27.79 -9.75 -2.81
CA ASN A 266 26.96 -10.00 -4.00
C ASN A 266 26.32 -11.40 -4.06
N VAL A 267 26.16 -12.11 -2.94
CA VAL A 267 25.57 -13.45 -2.93
C VAL A 267 24.09 -13.37 -3.30
N THR A 268 23.33 -12.53 -2.62
CA THR A 268 21.89 -12.41 -2.84
C THR A 268 21.58 -11.85 -4.22
N ILE A 269 22.20 -10.74 -4.62
CA ILE A 269 21.91 -10.12 -5.92
C ILE A 269 22.28 -11.05 -7.11
N LYS A 270 23.33 -11.89 -6.98
CA LYS A 270 23.67 -12.90 -7.97
C LYS A 270 22.61 -13.99 -8.10
N ALA A 271 22.01 -14.43 -6.99
CA ALA A 271 20.90 -15.39 -7.04
C ALA A 271 19.67 -14.80 -7.75
N MET A 272 19.44 -13.49 -7.62
CA MET A 272 18.33 -12.77 -8.25
C MET A 272 18.49 -12.54 -9.75
N THR A 273 19.62 -12.94 -10.36
CA THR A 273 19.76 -12.98 -11.84
C THR A 273 18.89 -14.06 -12.48
N ASP A 274 18.46 -15.07 -11.72
CA ASP A 274 17.41 -16.00 -12.15
C ASP A 274 16.04 -15.34 -11.99
N ALA A 275 15.25 -15.30 -13.05
CA ALA A 275 13.98 -14.60 -13.07
C ALA A 275 12.93 -15.24 -12.14
N GLN A 276 12.97 -16.58 -11.97
CA GLN A 276 12.04 -17.26 -11.08
C GLN A 276 12.40 -16.98 -9.60
N VAL A 277 13.69 -17.02 -9.28
CA VAL A 277 14.19 -16.64 -7.94
C VAL A 277 13.82 -15.20 -7.64
N PHE A 278 14.06 -14.29 -8.59
CA PHE A 278 13.69 -12.86 -8.45
C PHE A 278 12.21 -12.69 -8.12
N ASN A 279 11.32 -13.28 -8.92
CA ASN A 279 9.88 -13.17 -8.72
C ASN A 279 9.43 -13.74 -7.37
N ASN A 280 9.92 -14.90 -6.98
CA ASN A 280 9.58 -15.53 -5.70
C ASN A 280 10.04 -14.66 -4.51
N VAL A 281 11.27 -14.17 -4.59
CA VAL A 281 11.87 -13.31 -3.56
C VAL A 281 11.12 -11.98 -3.48
N CYS A 282 10.84 -11.32 -4.61
CA CYS A 282 10.13 -10.04 -4.61
C CYS A 282 8.69 -10.18 -4.09
N SER A 283 7.98 -11.25 -4.44
CA SER A 283 6.67 -11.55 -3.85
C SER A 283 6.74 -11.62 -2.32
N ALA A 284 7.72 -12.35 -1.79
CA ALA A 284 7.87 -12.56 -0.35
C ALA A 284 8.33 -11.30 0.39
N ILE A 285 9.38 -10.62 -0.10
CA ILE A 285 9.97 -9.49 0.61
C ILE A 285 9.07 -8.25 0.57
N LEU A 286 8.41 -7.97 -0.56
CA LEU A 286 7.46 -6.87 -0.67
C LEU A 286 6.19 -7.15 0.14
N GLY A 287 5.76 -8.43 0.23
CA GLY A 287 4.71 -8.83 1.16
C GLY A 287 5.07 -8.54 2.61
N ARG A 288 6.28 -8.91 3.05
CA ARG A 288 6.78 -8.58 4.40
C ARG A 288 6.93 -7.07 4.60
N MET A 289 7.35 -6.34 3.58
CA MET A 289 7.46 -4.88 3.63
C MET A 289 6.12 -4.24 3.96
N ILE A 290 5.07 -4.58 3.21
CA ILE A 290 3.75 -4.00 3.46
C ILE A 290 3.07 -4.54 4.72
N ASP A 291 3.48 -5.69 5.25
CA ASP A 291 2.99 -6.25 6.52
C ASP A 291 3.77 -5.74 7.74
N THR A 292 4.79 -4.90 7.54
CA THR A 292 5.51 -4.22 8.63
C THR A 292 4.66 -3.07 9.16
N VAL A 293 3.93 -3.32 10.22
CA VAL A 293 2.98 -2.39 10.87
C VAL A 293 3.26 -2.32 12.38
N PRO A 294 2.76 -1.31 13.11
CA PRO A 294 2.87 -1.28 14.56
C PRO A 294 2.34 -2.57 15.20
N PRO A 295 2.94 -3.11 16.26
CA PRO A 295 2.55 -4.40 16.87
C PRO A 295 1.11 -4.47 17.38
N SER A 296 0.46 -3.34 17.60
CA SER A 296 -0.94 -3.25 18.00
C SER A 296 -1.93 -3.47 16.84
N VAL A 297 -1.46 -3.43 15.60
CA VAL A 297 -2.28 -3.60 14.40
C VAL A 297 -2.37 -5.08 14.05
N ILE A 298 -3.61 -5.56 13.90
CA ILE A 298 -3.88 -6.94 13.49
C ILE A 298 -4.36 -6.90 12.04
N LEU A 299 -3.54 -7.43 11.15
CA LEU A 299 -3.89 -7.56 9.74
C LEU A 299 -4.80 -8.77 9.50
N SER A 300 -5.63 -8.68 8.46
CA SER A 300 -6.47 -9.79 7.98
C SER A 300 -5.61 -10.96 7.46
N ASP A 301 -6.26 -12.06 7.12
CA ASP A 301 -5.68 -13.04 6.20
C ASP A 301 -5.36 -12.38 4.84
N VAL A 302 -4.52 -13.06 4.03
CA VAL A 302 -4.23 -12.61 2.67
C VAL A 302 -5.54 -12.51 1.88
N ILE A 303 -5.79 -11.34 1.30
CA ILE A 303 -7.00 -11.05 0.55
C ILE A 303 -6.99 -11.86 -0.74
N THR A 304 -8.02 -12.68 -0.90
CA THR A 304 -8.30 -13.42 -2.14
C THR A 304 -9.66 -13.00 -2.68
N PRO A 305 -9.88 -13.04 -4.01
CA PRO A 305 -11.17 -12.65 -4.56
C PRO A 305 -12.28 -13.61 -4.11
N TYR A 306 -13.41 -13.06 -3.68
CA TYR A 306 -14.58 -13.88 -3.37
C TYR A 306 -15.05 -14.64 -4.62
N GLU A 307 -15.35 -15.91 -4.48
CA GLU A 307 -16.01 -16.70 -5.53
C GLU A 307 -17.41 -16.17 -5.84
N VAL A 308 -18.15 -15.77 -4.82
CA VAL A 308 -19.46 -15.11 -4.91
C VAL A 308 -19.55 -14.03 -3.84
N LYS A 309 -19.88 -12.81 -4.25
CA LYS A 309 -20.02 -11.65 -3.34
C LYS A 309 -21.27 -10.85 -3.67
N PRO A 310 -22.16 -10.56 -2.70
CA PRO A 310 -23.22 -9.58 -2.87
C PRO A 310 -22.66 -8.17 -3.06
N SER A 311 -23.21 -7.39 -3.97
CA SER A 311 -22.77 -6.05 -4.31
C SER A 311 -23.93 -5.08 -4.44
N GLY A 312 -23.88 -3.93 -3.76
CA GLY A 312 -24.91 -2.91 -3.82
C GLY A 312 -26.28 -3.39 -3.36
N ILE A 313 -26.33 -4.26 -2.35
CA ILE A 313 -27.56 -4.80 -1.78
C ILE A 313 -28.37 -3.70 -1.12
N GLN A 314 -29.65 -3.62 -1.46
CA GLN A 314 -30.57 -2.61 -0.96
C GLN A 314 -31.96 -3.18 -0.70
N LEU A 315 -32.53 -2.87 0.44
CA LEU A 315 -33.95 -2.94 0.71
C LEU A 315 -34.57 -1.56 0.51
N THR A 316 -35.82 -1.49 0.02
CA THR A 316 -36.59 -0.25 -0.16
C THR A 316 -38.03 -0.52 0.18
N LEU A 317 -38.60 0.19 1.16
CA LEU A 317 -40.01 0.12 1.47
C LEU A 317 -40.84 0.74 0.35
N LEU A 318 -41.85 0.03 -0.13
CA LEU A 318 -42.70 0.51 -1.23
C LEU A 318 -43.95 1.24 -0.69
N ALA A 319 -44.56 2.02 -1.59
CA ALA A 319 -45.84 2.72 -1.29
C ALA A 319 -46.87 1.78 -0.67
N GLY A 320 -47.58 2.29 0.33
CA GLY A 320 -48.54 1.51 1.07
C GLY A 320 -47.94 0.57 2.15
N GLY A 321 -46.62 0.33 2.14
CA GLY A 321 -45.92 -0.42 3.19
C GLY A 321 -46.18 -1.94 3.24
N ASN A 322 -46.82 -2.51 2.21
CA ASN A 322 -47.10 -3.94 2.14
C ASN A 322 -45.91 -4.74 1.61
N ASP A 323 -45.10 -4.13 0.79
CA ASP A 323 -43.99 -4.75 0.12
C ASP A 323 -42.66 -4.01 0.37
N ILE A 324 -41.56 -4.75 0.32
CA ILE A 324 -40.17 -4.28 0.29
C ILE A 324 -39.54 -4.72 -1.02
N ARG A 325 -38.92 -3.81 -1.73
CA ARG A 325 -38.07 -4.17 -2.86
C ARG A 325 -36.71 -4.63 -2.35
N PHE A 326 -36.32 -5.83 -2.70
CA PHE A 326 -35.00 -6.38 -2.48
C PHE A 326 -34.23 -6.37 -3.81
N SER A 327 -33.15 -5.64 -3.90
CA SER A 327 -32.39 -5.43 -5.13
C SER A 327 -30.90 -5.38 -4.88
N GLY A 328 -30.11 -5.57 -5.95
CA GLY A 328 -28.67 -5.54 -5.93
C GLY A 328 -28.07 -6.39 -7.05
N ASP A 329 -26.78 -6.72 -6.93
CA ASP A 329 -26.07 -7.62 -7.82
C ASP A 329 -25.42 -8.75 -7.03
N ILE A 330 -25.28 -9.88 -7.67
CA ILE A 330 -24.41 -10.97 -7.21
C ILE A 330 -23.18 -10.98 -8.12
N ARG A 331 -22.01 -10.62 -7.59
CA ARG A 331 -20.72 -10.76 -8.26
C ARG A 331 -20.26 -12.21 -8.19
N VAL A 332 -19.97 -12.83 -9.32
CA VAL A 332 -19.46 -14.19 -9.45
C VAL A 332 -18.10 -14.14 -10.13
N ARG A 333 -17.08 -14.77 -9.55
CA ARG A 333 -15.77 -14.94 -10.18
C ARG A 333 -15.88 -15.92 -11.34
N THR A 334 -15.45 -15.52 -12.53
CA THR A 334 -15.57 -16.28 -13.77
C THR A 334 -14.22 -16.63 -14.40
N THR A 335 -13.11 -16.46 -13.66
CA THR A 335 -11.76 -16.77 -14.14
C THR A 335 -11.63 -18.22 -14.64
N THR A 336 -12.24 -19.16 -13.93
CA THR A 336 -12.13 -20.60 -14.21
C THR A 336 -13.45 -21.27 -14.57
N ARG A 337 -14.56 -20.50 -14.69
CA ARG A 337 -15.89 -21.07 -14.97
C ARG A 337 -16.69 -20.22 -15.95
N THR A 338 -17.62 -20.84 -16.65
CA THR A 338 -18.60 -20.17 -17.50
C THR A 338 -19.98 -20.33 -16.88
N VAL A 339 -20.56 -19.22 -16.42
CA VAL A 339 -21.83 -19.19 -15.70
C VAL A 339 -22.99 -19.12 -16.70
N SER A 340 -23.95 -20.02 -16.54
CA SER A 340 -25.19 -20.04 -17.34
C SER A 340 -26.36 -19.32 -16.67
N SER A 341 -26.46 -19.41 -15.34
CA SER A 341 -27.46 -18.69 -14.57
C SER A 341 -27.07 -18.57 -13.09
N VAL A 342 -27.60 -17.56 -12.43
CA VAL A 342 -27.47 -17.34 -10.98
C VAL A 342 -28.84 -17.19 -10.38
N THR A 343 -29.10 -17.88 -9.28
CA THR A 343 -30.38 -17.88 -8.59
C THR A 343 -30.19 -17.65 -7.10
N ILE A 344 -30.99 -16.78 -6.53
CA ILE A 344 -30.99 -16.46 -5.09
C ILE A 344 -32.14 -17.23 -4.44
N THR A 345 -31.86 -17.97 -3.37
CA THR A 345 -32.88 -18.55 -2.50
C THR A 345 -32.77 -17.88 -1.13
N TYR A 346 -33.85 -17.24 -0.68
CA TYR A 346 -33.82 -16.46 0.54
C TYR A 346 -34.71 -17.07 1.67
N LYS A 347 -34.33 -16.81 2.88
CA LYS A 347 -35.12 -17.07 4.10
C LYS A 347 -35.88 -15.84 4.49
N ASP A 348 -37.12 -16.01 4.94
CA ASP A 348 -37.89 -14.94 5.53
C ASP A 348 -37.25 -14.44 6.86
N ARG A 349 -37.74 -13.35 7.41
CA ARG A 349 -37.20 -12.77 8.63
C ARG A 349 -37.24 -13.69 9.86
N ASN A 350 -38.03 -14.75 9.85
CA ASN A 350 -38.14 -15.74 10.90
C ASN A 350 -37.33 -17.01 10.62
N GLY A 351 -36.58 -17.03 9.52
CA GLY A 351 -35.75 -18.15 9.11
C GLY A 351 -36.45 -19.22 8.28
N GLY A 352 -37.73 -19.03 7.97
CA GLY A 352 -38.54 -19.90 7.10
C GLY A 352 -38.18 -19.73 5.62
N ASN A 353 -38.79 -20.57 4.76
CA ASN A 353 -38.58 -20.45 3.32
C ASN A 353 -39.27 -19.20 2.76
N GLY A 354 -38.48 -18.24 2.26
CA GLY A 354 -39.00 -17.01 1.68
C GLY A 354 -39.28 -17.08 0.18
N GLY A 355 -38.53 -17.90 -0.56
CA GLY A 355 -38.70 -18.04 -2.00
C GLY A 355 -37.38 -17.97 -2.79
N THR A 356 -37.55 -17.87 -4.10
CA THR A 356 -36.44 -17.86 -5.06
C THR A 356 -36.51 -16.63 -5.98
N ILE A 357 -35.37 -16.01 -6.25
CA ILE A 357 -35.27 -14.84 -7.13
C ILE A 357 -34.31 -15.20 -8.27
N THR A 358 -34.75 -15.03 -9.51
CA THR A 358 -33.91 -15.14 -10.70
C THR A 358 -33.15 -13.84 -10.93
N THR A 359 -31.95 -13.95 -11.43
CA THR A 359 -31.09 -12.81 -11.77
C THR A 359 -30.87 -12.69 -13.28
N THR A 360 -30.41 -11.56 -13.75
CA THR A 360 -30.02 -11.30 -15.12
C THR A 360 -28.58 -10.80 -15.16
N LEU A 361 -27.82 -11.13 -16.22
CA LEU A 361 -26.48 -10.60 -16.41
C LEU A 361 -26.53 -9.08 -16.54
N GLY A 362 -25.90 -8.38 -15.60
CA GLY A 362 -25.82 -6.91 -15.56
C GLY A 362 -24.55 -6.37 -16.18
N GLY A 363 -23.44 -7.11 -16.11
CA GLY A 363 -22.17 -6.69 -16.68
C GLY A 363 -21.00 -7.58 -16.23
N SER A 364 -19.81 -7.24 -16.71
CA SER A 364 -18.57 -7.95 -16.33
C SER A 364 -17.46 -6.97 -15.95
N ALA A 365 -16.53 -7.44 -15.12
CA ALA A 365 -15.36 -6.71 -14.70
C ALA A 365 -14.12 -7.61 -14.74
N SER A 366 -12.94 -7.00 -14.78
CA SER A 366 -11.65 -7.70 -14.73
C SER A 366 -10.71 -7.03 -13.76
N GLY A 367 -9.95 -7.85 -13.04
CA GLY A 367 -8.75 -7.49 -12.33
C GLY A 367 -7.51 -7.77 -13.16
N PHE A 368 -6.33 -7.80 -12.54
CA PHE A 368 -5.09 -8.22 -13.19
C PHE A 368 -5.14 -9.71 -13.61
N ASP A 369 -5.64 -10.56 -12.73
CA ASP A 369 -5.64 -12.02 -12.88
C ASP A 369 -7.04 -12.62 -12.92
N ASP A 370 -8.06 -11.85 -12.54
CA ASP A 370 -9.40 -12.35 -12.31
C ASP A 370 -10.45 -11.70 -13.21
N ARG A 371 -11.51 -12.47 -13.49
CA ARG A 371 -12.67 -12.02 -14.22
C ARG A 371 -13.92 -12.24 -13.38
N PHE A 372 -14.87 -11.31 -13.51
CA PHE A 372 -16.11 -11.33 -12.74
C PHE A 372 -17.29 -11.04 -13.65
N ALA A 373 -18.43 -11.66 -13.34
CA ALA A 373 -19.74 -11.32 -13.90
C ALA A 373 -20.68 -10.89 -12.77
N PHE A 374 -21.45 -9.86 -13.02
CA PHE A 374 -22.45 -9.34 -12.09
C PHE A 374 -23.85 -9.73 -12.57
N PHE A 375 -24.63 -10.32 -11.70
CA PHE A 375 -25.98 -10.78 -11.96
C PHE A 375 -26.94 -9.93 -11.16
N SER A 376 -27.64 -9.01 -11.84
CA SER A 376 -28.57 -8.05 -11.25
C SER A 376 -29.89 -8.68 -10.89
N PHE A 377 -30.50 -8.24 -9.82
CA PHE A 377 -31.84 -8.66 -9.42
C PHE A 377 -32.62 -7.50 -8.78
N SER A 378 -33.94 -7.58 -8.91
CA SER A 378 -34.90 -6.71 -8.21
C SER A 378 -36.20 -7.48 -8.05
N SER A 379 -36.64 -7.70 -6.81
CA SER A 379 -37.85 -8.44 -6.48
C SER A 379 -38.61 -7.77 -5.33
N ASN A 380 -39.91 -7.73 -5.44
CA ASN A 380 -40.77 -7.30 -4.34
C ASN A 380 -41.07 -8.51 -3.46
N ILE A 381 -40.87 -8.33 -2.14
CA ILE A 381 -41.14 -9.33 -1.10
C ILE A 381 -42.14 -8.74 -0.09
N PRO A 382 -43.05 -9.53 0.48
CA PRO A 382 -43.99 -8.99 1.43
C PRO A 382 -43.30 -8.44 2.69
N ALA A 383 -43.61 -7.22 3.11
CA ALA A 383 -43.01 -6.55 4.26
C ALA A 383 -43.24 -7.34 5.58
N SER A 384 -44.31 -8.14 5.63
CA SER A 384 -44.66 -8.98 6.81
C SER A 384 -43.69 -10.15 6.98
N SER A 385 -43.34 -10.84 5.91
CA SER A 385 -42.39 -11.96 5.90
C SER A 385 -40.95 -11.50 5.71
N SER A 386 -40.69 -10.47 4.90
CA SER A 386 -39.39 -9.87 4.64
C SER A 386 -38.26 -10.89 4.33
N ILE A 387 -37.00 -10.57 4.73
CA ILE A 387 -35.81 -11.39 4.49
C ILE A 387 -34.87 -11.33 5.70
N SER A 388 -34.16 -12.43 5.99
CA SER A 388 -33.09 -12.48 6.99
C SER A 388 -31.74 -12.90 6.42
N SER A 389 -31.75 -13.75 5.39
CA SER A 389 -30.55 -14.22 4.73
C SER A 389 -30.89 -14.84 3.39
N PHE A 390 -29.85 -15.07 2.56
CA PHE A 390 -30.02 -15.80 1.31
C PHE A 390 -28.79 -16.66 0.98
N THR A 391 -28.96 -17.59 0.07
CA THR A 391 -27.90 -18.37 -0.58
C THR A 391 -27.93 -18.14 -2.08
N VAL A 392 -26.81 -18.40 -2.75
CA VAL A 392 -26.67 -18.17 -4.20
C VAL A 392 -26.32 -19.49 -4.87
N ALA A 393 -27.15 -19.92 -5.78
CA ALA A 393 -26.88 -21.07 -6.66
C ALA A 393 -26.31 -20.56 -8.00
N VAL A 394 -25.12 -21.00 -8.35
CA VAL A 394 -24.44 -20.69 -9.62
C VAL A 394 -24.46 -21.93 -10.49
N ALA A 395 -25.17 -21.88 -11.60
CA ALA A 395 -25.20 -22.94 -12.59
C ALA A 395 -24.19 -22.64 -13.71
N GLU A 396 -23.37 -23.62 -14.06
CA GLU A 396 -22.37 -23.54 -15.11
C GLU A 396 -22.86 -24.15 -16.42
N THR A 397 -22.27 -23.73 -17.54
CA THR A 397 -22.64 -24.23 -18.89
C THR A 397 -22.49 -25.75 -19.01
N GLY A 398 -21.61 -26.38 -18.21
CA GLY A 398 -21.43 -27.83 -18.17
C GLY A 398 -22.48 -28.61 -17.35
N GLY A 399 -23.51 -27.91 -16.80
CA GLY A 399 -24.57 -28.53 -15.99
C GLY A 399 -24.26 -28.65 -14.49
N LEU A 400 -23.05 -28.26 -14.04
CA LEU A 400 -22.72 -28.19 -12.63
C LEU A 400 -23.47 -27.02 -11.98
N THR A 401 -24.04 -27.25 -10.81
CA THR A 401 -24.62 -26.16 -10.01
C THR A 401 -24.02 -26.20 -8.62
N THR A 402 -23.40 -25.09 -8.22
CA THR A 402 -22.78 -24.91 -6.90
C THR A 402 -23.58 -23.91 -6.11
N THR A 403 -23.92 -24.24 -4.86
CA THR A 403 -24.62 -23.33 -3.95
C THR A 403 -23.63 -22.72 -2.96
N PHE A 404 -23.53 -21.41 -2.97
CA PHE A 404 -22.72 -20.61 -2.06
C PHE A 404 -23.58 -20.15 -0.88
N SER A 405 -23.18 -20.53 0.31
CA SER A 405 -23.93 -20.32 1.55
C SER A 405 -23.20 -19.44 2.56
N ASN A 406 -22.20 -18.67 2.12
CA ASN A 406 -21.45 -17.77 3.02
C ASN A 406 -20.95 -18.51 4.28
N ASN A 407 -20.16 -19.55 4.08
CA ASN A 407 -19.66 -20.45 5.13
C ASN A 407 -20.77 -21.15 5.95
N GLY A 408 -21.91 -21.43 5.30
CA GLY A 408 -23.04 -22.16 5.90
C GLY A 408 -24.09 -21.28 6.57
N GLY A 409 -23.77 -20.01 6.88
CA GLY A 409 -24.69 -19.09 7.57
C GLY A 409 -25.72 -18.40 6.67
N GLY A 410 -25.52 -18.43 5.35
CA GLY A 410 -26.19 -17.56 4.39
C GLY A 410 -25.62 -16.15 4.38
N PHE A 411 -25.91 -15.39 3.33
CA PHE A 411 -25.59 -13.97 3.25
C PHE A 411 -26.62 -13.19 4.06
N PRO A 412 -26.23 -12.55 5.19
CA PRO A 412 -27.20 -11.97 6.13
C PRO A 412 -27.77 -10.67 5.59
N ILE A 413 -29.05 -10.43 5.85
CA ILE A 413 -29.76 -9.18 5.56
C ILE A 413 -30.55 -8.78 6.81
N GLN A 414 -30.54 -7.50 7.14
CA GLN A 414 -31.37 -6.93 8.20
C GLN A 414 -32.47 -6.03 7.62
N ASP A 415 -33.64 -6.00 8.21
CA ASP A 415 -34.80 -5.20 7.79
C ASP A 415 -35.34 -4.30 8.88
N THR A 416 -34.59 -4.09 9.95
CA THR A 416 -35.00 -3.26 11.09
C THR A 416 -34.92 -1.78 10.75
N VAL A 417 -33.83 -1.36 10.03
CA VAL A 417 -33.66 -0.01 9.54
C VAL A 417 -33.31 -0.07 8.07
N ILE A 418 -33.96 0.73 7.23
CA ILE A 418 -33.82 0.72 5.77
C ILE A 418 -33.74 2.18 5.29
N VAL A 419 -32.59 2.60 4.75
CA VAL A 419 -32.47 3.91 4.11
C VAL A 419 -33.34 3.96 2.87
N GLN A 420 -34.14 5.02 2.75
CA GLN A 420 -35.02 5.25 1.61
C GLN A 420 -34.35 6.22 0.64
N SER A 421 -33.54 5.69 -0.28
CA SER A 421 -32.72 6.50 -1.20
C SER A 421 -33.54 7.45 -2.06
N SER A 422 -34.73 7.04 -2.55
CA SER A 422 -35.59 7.89 -3.36
C SER A 422 -36.26 9.02 -2.58
N GLN A 423 -36.50 8.83 -1.27
CA GLN A 423 -37.04 9.83 -0.37
C GLN A 423 -35.96 10.69 0.25
N SER A 424 -34.70 10.29 0.13
CA SER A 424 -33.53 11.06 0.55
C SER A 424 -33.05 11.94 -0.62
N CYS A 425 -32.49 13.10 -0.32
CA CYS A 425 -32.01 14.02 -1.34
C CYS A 425 -30.84 14.89 -0.86
N LEU A 426 -30.12 15.44 -1.80
CA LEU A 426 -29.07 16.42 -1.56
C LEU A 426 -29.30 17.66 -2.42
N SER A 427 -29.65 18.78 -1.78
CA SER A 427 -29.94 20.04 -2.44
C SER A 427 -29.10 21.16 -1.82
N ASN A 428 -28.28 21.83 -2.64
CA ASN A 428 -27.46 22.98 -2.20
C ASN A 428 -26.66 22.70 -0.92
N GLY A 429 -26.02 21.53 -0.82
CA GLY A 429 -25.26 21.14 0.36
C GLY A 429 -26.09 20.74 1.57
N ASN A 430 -27.41 20.76 1.47
CA ASN A 430 -28.29 20.24 2.53
C ASN A 430 -28.69 18.80 2.21
N LEU A 431 -28.15 17.84 2.96
CA LEU A 431 -28.45 16.43 2.91
C LEU A 431 -29.70 16.17 3.76
N THR A 432 -30.77 15.66 3.15
CA THR A 432 -31.95 15.15 3.85
C THR A 432 -32.02 13.63 3.66
N VAL A 433 -32.05 12.89 4.77
CA VAL A 433 -32.13 11.42 4.75
C VAL A 433 -33.44 10.98 5.37
N VAL A 434 -34.09 10.04 4.68
CA VAL A 434 -35.28 9.34 5.16
C VAL A 434 -34.97 7.86 5.35
N ALA A 435 -35.36 7.28 6.45
CA ALA A 435 -35.26 5.86 6.73
C ALA A 435 -36.60 5.28 7.19
N ALA A 436 -36.88 4.07 6.75
CA ALA A 436 -37.99 3.26 7.26
C ALA A 436 -37.48 2.36 8.40
N VAL A 437 -38.02 2.48 9.57
CA VAL A 437 -37.64 1.72 10.77
C VAL A 437 -38.82 0.91 11.23
N ARG A 438 -38.65 -0.36 11.58
CA ARG A 438 -39.74 -1.19 12.09
C ARG A 438 -40.37 -0.57 13.32
N SER A 439 -41.70 -0.42 13.32
CA SER A 439 -42.47 0.26 14.36
C SER A 439 -42.36 -0.40 15.73
N THR A 440 -41.82 -1.62 15.83
CA THR A 440 -41.54 -2.32 17.09
C THR A 440 -40.26 -1.85 17.77
N SER A 441 -39.42 -1.04 17.10
CA SER A 441 -38.18 -0.52 17.69
C SER A 441 -38.45 0.69 18.59
N THR A 442 -37.79 0.71 19.75
CA THR A 442 -37.87 1.79 20.74
C THR A 442 -36.59 2.54 20.94
N THR A 443 -35.50 2.14 20.20
CA THR A 443 -34.19 2.76 20.28
C THR A 443 -34.14 4.04 19.44
N PRO A 444 -33.35 5.04 19.85
CA PRO A 444 -33.12 6.24 19.02
C PRO A 444 -32.61 5.90 17.63
N VAL A 445 -33.08 6.63 16.63
CA VAL A 445 -32.65 6.51 15.24
C VAL A 445 -31.72 7.67 14.93
N ASN A 446 -30.53 7.35 14.48
CA ASN A 446 -29.48 8.33 14.23
C ASN A 446 -29.00 8.30 12.77
N LEU A 447 -28.91 9.45 12.16
CA LEU A 447 -28.20 9.68 10.91
C LEU A 447 -26.73 9.92 11.25
N ILE A 448 -25.85 9.11 10.69
CA ILE A 448 -24.39 9.22 10.80
C ILE A 448 -23.85 9.68 9.44
N ILE A 449 -23.05 10.73 9.44
CA ILE A 449 -22.46 11.31 8.23
C ILE A 449 -20.96 11.33 8.40
N THR A 450 -20.23 10.76 7.45
CA THR A 450 -18.77 10.78 7.39
C THR A 450 -18.33 11.64 6.22
N GLN A 451 -17.64 12.74 6.48
CA GLN A 451 -17.17 13.68 5.47
C GLN A 451 -15.65 13.68 5.38
N LYS A 452 -15.13 13.91 4.18
CA LYS A 452 -13.73 14.23 3.93
C LYS A 452 -13.55 15.75 4.13
N VAL A 453 -12.78 16.14 5.14
CA VAL A 453 -12.48 17.55 5.44
C VAL A 453 -11.00 17.80 5.15
N PRO A 454 -10.66 18.76 4.28
CA PRO A 454 -9.28 19.11 4.02
C PRO A 454 -8.52 19.43 5.32
N ARG A 455 -7.28 18.99 5.42
CA ARG A 455 -6.32 19.38 6.47
C ARG A 455 -5.60 20.67 6.05
N SER A 456 -4.49 21.01 6.69
CA SER A 456 -3.61 22.09 6.24
C SER A 456 -3.04 21.80 4.84
N SER A 457 -2.61 22.84 4.12
CA SER A 457 -2.15 22.77 2.72
C SER A 457 -0.93 21.86 2.50
N ASP A 458 -0.19 21.57 3.55
CA ASP A 458 0.99 20.71 3.57
C ASP A 458 0.67 19.21 3.78
N ILE A 459 -0.59 18.88 4.08
CA ILE A 459 -1.06 17.49 4.28
C ILE A 459 -2.05 17.12 3.17
N PRO A 460 -1.65 16.31 2.19
CA PRO A 460 -2.47 16.06 1.00
C PRO A 460 -3.69 15.15 1.26
N ILE A 461 -3.74 14.44 2.38
CA ILE A 461 -4.86 13.58 2.72
C ILE A 461 -5.90 14.31 3.59
N PRO A 462 -7.22 14.15 3.32
CA PRO A 462 -8.26 14.73 4.15
C PRO A 462 -8.39 14.02 5.50
N ALA A 463 -9.00 14.69 6.47
CA ALA A 463 -9.51 14.03 7.66
C ALA A 463 -10.91 13.46 7.40
N LEU A 464 -11.22 12.29 7.99
CA LEU A 464 -12.59 11.79 8.07
C LEU A 464 -13.22 12.34 9.33
N VAL A 465 -14.31 13.08 9.17
CA VAL A 465 -15.04 13.69 10.27
C VAL A 465 -16.46 13.12 10.32
N ASN A 466 -16.80 12.50 11.45
CA ASN A 466 -18.11 11.94 11.69
C ASN A 466 -18.99 12.95 12.41
N SER A 467 -20.24 13.07 11.95
CA SER A 467 -21.30 13.80 12.65
C SER A 467 -22.53 12.90 12.83
N THR A 468 -23.25 13.09 13.92
CA THR A 468 -24.45 12.32 14.24
C THR A 468 -25.63 13.26 14.48
N VAL A 469 -26.75 12.97 13.82
CA VAL A 469 -28.00 13.74 13.95
C VAL A 469 -29.13 12.80 14.36
N VAL A 470 -29.81 13.09 15.45
CA VAL A 470 -30.99 12.32 15.87
C VAL A 470 -32.12 12.55 14.87
N MET A 471 -32.71 11.48 14.36
CA MET A 471 -33.78 11.56 13.37
C MET A 471 -35.15 11.72 14.03
N THR A 472 -36.01 12.47 13.40
CA THR A 472 -37.37 12.72 13.87
C THR A 472 -38.33 11.72 13.23
N LYS A 473 -39.16 11.08 14.07
CA LYS A 473 -40.24 10.19 13.64
C LYS A 473 -41.30 10.96 12.88
N GLY A 474 -41.68 10.48 11.73
CA GLY A 474 -42.79 10.95 10.89
C GLY A 474 -43.95 9.94 10.80
N ALA A 475 -44.48 9.79 9.60
CA ALA A 475 -45.64 8.91 9.34
C ALA A 475 -45.31 7.42 9.51
N THR A 476 -46.31 6.63 9.90
CA THR A 476 -46.26 5.16 9.85
C THR A 476 -46.76 4.68 8.51
N VAL A 477 -46.02 3.80 7.85
CA VAL A 477 -46.34 3.20 6.55
C VAL A 477 -46.26 1.68 6.69
N GLY A 478 -47.37 1.03 6.75
CA GLY A 478 -47.45 -0.42 7.02
C GLY A 478 -46.86 -0.78 8.39
N LEU A 479 -45.82 -1.60 8.38
CA LEU A 479 -45.11 -2.07 9.56
C LEU A 479 -43.92 -1.20 9.96
N PHE A 480 -43.73 -0.06 9.30
CA PHE A 480 -42.56 0.82 9.47
C PHE A 480 -42.99 2.24 9.83
N ASP A 481 -42.17 2.85 10.67
CA ASP A 481 -42.23 4.29 10.92
C ASP A 481 -41.15 4.98 10.08
N LEU A 482 -41.48 6.04 9.38
CA LEU A 482 -40.51 6.85 8.63
C LEU A 482 -39.84 7.82 9.58
N TYR A 483 -38.54 7.88 9.51
CA TYR A 483 -37.71 8.84 10.24
C TYR A 483 -36.98 9.72 9.25
N SER A 484 -36.79 11.01 9.59
CA SER A 484 -36.05 11.94 8.75
C SER A 484 -35.13 12.84 9.55
N ALA A 485 -34.02 13.23 8.95
CA ALA A 485 -33.13 14.26 9.46
C ALA A 485 -32.48 15.00 8.28
N SER A 486 -32.06 16.24 8.53
CA SER A 486 -31.31 17.06 7.56
C SER A 486 -30.04 17.58 8.21
N ALA A 487 -28.98 17.69 7.42
CA ALA A 487 -27.70 18.23 7.83
C ALA A 487 -27.02 18.92 6.66
N THR A 488 -26.30 19.98 6.95
CA THR A 488 -25.44 20.62 5.95
C THR A 488 -24.14 19.87 5.82
N ILE A 489 -23.72 19.56 4.59
CA ILE A 489 -22.43 18.94 4.27
C ILE A 489 -21.58 19.86 3.43
N SER A 490 -20.27 19.81 3.64
CA SER A 490 -19.29 20.67 2.94
C SER A 490 -19.04 20.26 1.49
N SER A 491 -19.14 18.96 1.20
CA SER A 491 -18.94 18.37 -0.13
C SER A 491 -19.78 17.10 -0.28
N ALA A 492 -20.39 16.93 -1.45
CA ALA A 492 -21.02 15.67 -1.82
C ALA A 492 -19.98 14.58 -2.13
N ALA A 493 -18.89 14.97 -2.79
CA ALA A 493 -17.85 14.04 -3.22
C ALA A 493 -17.18 13.36 -2.01
N GLY A 494 -17.22 12.02 -1.98
CA GLY A 494 -16.60 11.22 -0.94
C GLY A 494 -17.31 11.25 0.42
N THR A 495 -18.43 11.97 0.57
CA THR A 495 -19.26 11.91 1.78
C THR A 495 -20.09 10.65 1.78
N LYS A 496 -20.00 9.90 2.88
CA LYS A 496 -20.81 8.72 3.14
C LYS A 496 -21.80 8.99 4.27
N PHE A 497 -22.95 8.32 4.21
CA PHE A 497 -23.93 8.39 5.30
C PHE A 497 -24.54 7.02 5.59
N GLY A 498 -25.13 6.90 6.75
CA GLY A 498 -25.88 5.72 7.15
C GLY A 498 -26.88 6.05 8.26
N VAL A 499 -27.81 5.15 8.50
CA VAL A 499 -28.80 5.28 9.56
C VAL A 499 -28.64 4.10 10.50
N SER A 500 -28.56 4.38 11.81
CA SER A 500 -28.47 3.37 12.86
C SER A 500 -29.70 3.39 13.78
N ASN A 501 -30.04 2.21 14.25
CA ASN A 501 -31.09 2.00 15.26
C ASN A 501 -30.67 0.91 16.25
N GLY A 502 -29.99 1.29 17.32
CA GLY A 502 -29.35 0.38 18.24
C GLY A 502 -28.25 -0.44 17.58
N ALA A 503 -28.39 -1.77 17.59
CA ALA A 503 -27.42 -2.69 16.98
C ALA A 503 -27.57 -2.83 15.45
N PHE A 504 -28.59 -2.24 14.84
CA PHE A 504 -28.85 -2.34 13.41
C PHE A 504 -28.45 -1.07 12.70
N ALA A 505 -27.90 -1.22 11.49
CA ALA A 505 -27.53 -0.11 10.64
C ALA A 505 -27.76 -0.44 9.16
N ASP A 506 -28.15 0.55 8.40
CA ASP A 506 -28.05 0.58 6.94
C ASP A 506 -27.10 1.73 6.60
N ASP A 507 -25.84 1.40 6.44
CA ASP A 507 -24.72 2.35 6.41
C ASP A 507 -23.97 2.37 5.07
N PHE A 508 -22.94 3.20 5.00
CA PHE A 508 -22.01 3.32 3.86
C PHE A 508 -22.70 3.69 2.54
N LYS A 509 -23.76 4.49 2.62
CA LYS A 509 -24.46 5.02 1.43
C LYS A 509 -23.70 6.22 0.87
N ASP A 510 -23.70 6.35 -0.44
CA ASP A 510 -23.05 7.46 -1.14
C ASP A 510 -24.04 8.62 -1.34
N THR A 511 -23.58 9.84 -1.08
CA THR A 511 -24.38 11.04 -1.33
C THR A 511 -24.47 11.39 -2.81
N SER A 512 -23.50 10.99 -3.64
CA SER A 512 -23.47 11.28 -5.08
C SER A 512 -24.62 10.62 -5.86
N GLY A 513 -25.21 9.57 -5.32
CA GLY A 513 -26.37 8.88 -5.92
C GLY A 513 -27.73 9.48 -5.57
N LEU A 514 -27.77 10.53 -4.74
CA LEU A 514 -29.04 11.14 -4.30
C LEU A 514 -29.53 12.20 -5.28
N GLY A 515 -30.84 12.23 -5.52
CA GLY A 515 -31.48 13.28 -6.29
C GLY A 515 -31.48 14.63 -5.57
N ALA A 516 -31.65 15.73 -6.34
CA ALA A 516 -31.77 17.06 -5.76
C ALA A 516 -33.13 17.31 -5.03
N THR A 517 -34.13 16.46 -5.29
CA THR A 517 -35.47 16.57 -4.68
C THR A 517 -35.79 15.26 -3.96
N CYS A 518 -36.20 15.37 -2.71
CA CYS A 518 -36.73 14.25 -1.95
C CYS A 518 -38.14 13.89 -2.46
N LEU A 519 -38.31 12.64 -2.92
CA LEU A 519 -39.63 12.19 -3.38
C LEU A 519 -40.52 11.75 -2.19
N SER A 520 -41.82 11.79 -2.36
CA SER A 520 -42.71 11.14 -1.39
C SER A 520 -42.66 9.61 -1.59
N ILE A 521 -42.98 8.83 -0.55
CA ILE A 521 -42.97 7.36 -0.68
C ILE A 521 -44.01 6.88 -1.71
N ASP A 522 -45.06 7.68 -1.96
CA ASP A 522 -46.13 7.38 -2.89
C ASP A 522 -45.85 7.93 -4.31
N ALA A 523 -44.79 8.71 -4.49
CA ALA A 523 -44.44 9.19 -5.81
C ALA A 523 -43.92 8.03 -6.68
N PRO A 524 -44.39 7.94 -7.95
CA PRO A 524 -43.81 6.98 -8.88
C PRO A 524 -42.32 7.27 -9.01
N VAL A 525 -41.51 6.27 -8.72
CA VAL A 525 -40.06 6.35 -8.96
C VAL A 525 -39.91 6.69 -10.45
N PRO A 526 -39.17 7.75 -10.84
CA PRO A 526 -38.86 8.00 -12.22
C PRO A 526 -38.18 6.75 -12.79
N THR A 527 -38.92 5.97 -13.50
CA THR A 527 -38.34 4.89 -14.29
C THR A 527 -37.53 5.61 -15.34
N SER A 528 -36.26 5.39 -15.42
CA SER A 528 -35.44 5.76 -16.58
C SER A 528 -35.84 4.84 -17.73
N THR A 529 -37.06 5.06 -18.22
CA THR A 529 -37.54 4.53 -19.46
C THR A 529 -37.13 5.53 -20.54
N SER A 530 -36.22 5.15 -21.39
CA SER A 530 -36.14 5.66 -22.73
C SER A 530 -37.45 5.38 -23.42
N SER A 531 -38.44 6.28 -23.25
CA SER A 531 -39.71 6.25 -23.93
C SER A 531 -39.53 6.84 -25.32
N THR A 532 -39.35 5.99 -26.26
CA THR A 532 -39.70 6.29 -27.67
C THR A 532 -41.22 6.34 -27.74
N SER A 533 -41.79 7.51 -27.63
CA SER A 533 -43.20 7.76 -27.99
C SER A 533 -43.34 7.73 -29.51
N ILE A 534 -43.78 6.58 -30.02
CA ILE A 534 -44.34 6.51 -31.40
C ILE A 534 -45.79 6.95 -31.31
N ALA A 535 -46.08 8.13 -31.84
CA ALA A 535 -47.42 8.58 -32.09
C ALA A 535 -48.02 7.76 -33.25
N THR A 536 -49.08 7.06 -32.97
CA THR A 536 -49.93 6.38 -33.96
C THR A 536 -50.82 7.38 -34.70
N PRO A 537 -50.88 7.39 -36.00
CA PRO A 537 -52.08 7.86 -36.76
C PRO A 537 -52.97 6.66 -37.09
N SER A 538 -54.18 6.73 -36.60
CA SER A 538 -55.24 5.84 -37.06
C SER A 538 -55.70 6.17 -38.46
N SER A 539 -55.70 5.22 -39.36
CA SER A 539 -56.78 5.07 -40.39
C SER A 539 -56.76 3.66 -40.99
N SER A 540 -57.89 3.15 -40.95
CA SER A 540 -58.52 1.94 -41.44
C SER A 540 -58.08 1.41 -42.82
N ARG A 541 -58.04 0.12 -42.96
CA ARG A 541 -58.80 -0.82 -43.78
C ARG A 541 -58.04 -1.97 -44.41
N SER A 542 -58.50 -3.14 -44.01
CA SER A 542 -58.78 -4.38 -44.83
C SER A 542 -57.62 -5.27 -45.30
N SER A 543 -57.62 -6.42 -44.61
CA SER A 543 -57.67 -7.82 -45.16
C SER A 543 -56.59 -8.30 -46.15
N ILE A 544 -55.83 -9.33 -45.83
CA ILE A 544 -56.01 -10.74 -46.21
C ILE A 544 -54.78 -11.56 -45.81
N ILE A 545 -55.04 -12.57 -44.99
CA ILE A 545 -54.44 -13.92 -44.82
C ILE A 545 -53.01 -14.18 -45.34
N GLY A 546 -52.15 -14.65 -44.47
CA GLY A 546 -50.93 -15.40 -44.82
C GLY A 546 -50.18 -15.79 -43.56
N THR A 547 -50.46 -17.03 -43.10
CA THR A 547 -49.74 -17.72 -42.02
C THR A 547 -48.28 -17.95 -42.35
N SER A 548 -47.38 -17.47 -41.47
CA SER A 548 -46.16 -18.21 -41.16
C SER A 548 -45.55 -17.71 -39.86
N THR A 549 -45.51 -18.58 -38.90
CA THR A 549 -44.85 -18.49 -37.61
C THR A 549 -43.34 -18.32 -37.77
N SER A 550 -42.79 -17.23 -37.28
CA SER A 550 -41.38 -17.20 -36.85
C SER A 550 -41.26 -16.30 -35.61
N SER A 551 -40.82 -16.91 -34.54
CA SER A 551 -40.49 -16.28 -33.27
C SER A 551 -39.39 -15.26 -33.48
N SER A 552 -39.70 -13.98 -33.28
CA SER A 552 -38.77 -12.88 -33.30
C SER A 552 -38.13 -12.78 -31.92
N ALA A 553 -36.86 -13.19 -31.83
CA ALA A 553 -35.99 -12.86 -30.71
C ALA A 553 -35.68 -11.36 -30.72
N THR A 554 -35.83 -10.71 -29.60
CA THR A 554 -35.43 -9.31 -29.35
C THR A 554 -33.93 -9.17 -29.69
N PRO A 555 -33.48 -8.17 -30.49
CA PRO A 555 -32.08 -8.02 -30.81
C PRO A 555 -31.29 -7.62 -29.54
N VAL A 556 -30.22 -8.35 -29.25
CA VAL A 556 -29.25 -8.02 -28.23
C VAL A 556 -28.58 -6.70 -28.65
N PRO A 557 -28.45 -5.69 -27.74
CA PRO A 557 -27.72 -4.47 -28.02
C PRO A 557 -26.28 -4.80 -28.44
N THR A 558 -25.85 -4.31 -29.60
CA THR A 558 -24.47 -4.45 -30.09
C THR A 558 -23.76 -3.11 -30.03
N LEU A 559 -22.47 -3.14 -29.72
CA LEU A 559 -21.62 -1.96 -29.73
C LEU A 559 -21.68 -1.29 -31.10
N ALA A 560 -22.12 -0.03 -31.15
CA ALA A 560 -22.29 0.71 -32.40
C ALA A 560 -22.06 2.21 -32.20
N ARG A 561 -21.62 2.88 -33.27
CA ARG A 561 -21.55 4.35 -33.28
C ARG A 561 -22.96 4.91 -33.47
N LYS A 562 -23.32 5.85 -32.58
CA LYS A 562 -24.60 6.54 -32.70
C LYS A 562 -24.54 7.56 -33.83
N PRO A 563 -25.41 7.49 -34.85
CA PRO A 563 -25.42 8.47 -35.94
C PRO A 563 -25.87 9.86 -35.46
N THR A 564 -26.66 9.91 -34.38
CA THR A 564 -27.14 11.15 -33.76
C THR A 564 -27.23 11.01 -32.25
N VAL A 565 -26.93 12.09 -31.51
CA VAL A 565 -27.09 12.20 -30.06
C VAL A 565 -27.81 13.52 -29.76
N GLY A 566 -29.09 13.46 -29.36
CA GLY A 566 -29.92 14.64 -29.25
C GLY A 566 -30.02 15.41 -30.59
N ALA A 567 -29.63 16.68 -30.58
CA ALA A 567 -29.59 17.53 -31.76
C ALA A 567 -28.27 17.48 -32.54
N TYR A 568 -27.33 16.66 -32.14
CA TYR A 568 -26.01 16.55 -32.74
C TYR A 568 -25.91 15.32 -33.64
N THR A 569 -25.18 15.47 -34.76
CA THR A 569 -24.92 14.41 -35.74
C THR A 569 -23.43 14.05 -35.72
N PHE A 570 -23.14 12.74 -35.73
CA PHE A 570 -21.79 12.20 -35.80
C PHE A 570 -21.02 12.71 -37.01
N GLN A 571 -19.80 13.15 -36.81
CA GLN A 571 -18.91 13.68 -37.86
C GLN A 571 -17.74 12.75 -38.17
N GLY A 572 -17.32 11.90 -37.24
CA GLY A 572 -16.19 11.03 -37.44
C GLY A 572 -15.30 10.95 -36.19
N CYS A 573 -14.23 10.20 -36.32
CA CYS A 573 -13.12 10.17 -35.38
C CYS A 573 -12.09 11.24 -35.80
N TYR A 574 -11.69 12.13 -34.89
CA TYR A 574 -10.78 13.24 -35.19
C TYR A 574 -9.55 13.22 -34.28
N THR A 575 -8.42 13.70 -34.82
CA THR A 575 -7.22 13.92 -33.99
C THR A 575 -7.38 15.19 -33.16
N GLU A 576 -6.63 15.31 -32.09
CA GLU A 576 -6.43 16.60 -31.44
C GLU A 576 -5.69 17.58 -32.38
N GLY A 577 -5.75 18.89 -32.08
CA GLY A 577 -4.98 19.89 -32.80
C GLY A 577 -3.48 19.81 -32.51
N ALA A 578 -2.67 20.28 -33.46
CA ALA A 578 -1.23 20.32 -33.29
C ALA A 578 -0.82 21.32 -32.19
N GLY A 579 -0.65 20.84 -30.97
CA GLY A 579 -0.28 21.65 -29.82
C GLY A 579 -1.45 22.27 -29.04
N ALA A 580 -2.70 21.92 -29.37
CA ALA A 580 -3.91 22.39 -28.68
C ALA A 580 -5.02 21.33 -28.73
N ARG A 581 -6.04 21.46 -27.89
CA ARG A 581 -7.26 20.65 -27.96
C ARG A 581 -8.06 20.98 -29.24
N ALA A 582 -8.68 19.99 -29.84
CA ALA A 582 -9.56 20.16 -31.01
C ALA A 582 -10.80 21.03 -30.70
N LEU A 583 -11.31 20.95 -29.46
CA LEU A 583 -12.42 21.75 -28.95
C LEU A 583 -12.01 22.45 -27.63
N THR A 584 -12.12 23.77 -27.57
CA THR A 584 -11.60 24.60 -26.48
C THR A 584 -12.66 25.42 -25.72
N GLY A 585 -13.97 25.16 -25.95
CA GLY A 585 -15.03 25.99 -25.34
C GLY A 585 -15.39 25.63 -23.91
N ALA A 586 -15.59 24.35 -23.62
CA ALA A 586 -15.82 23.81 -22.27
C ALA A 586 -15.39 22.35 -22.22
N SER A 587 -15.15 21.85 -21.02
CA SER A 587 -14.83 20.43 -20.80
C SER A 587 -15.55 19.89 -19.57
N LEU A 588 -15.87 18.58 -19.60
CA LEU A 588 -16.41 17.82 -18.49
C LEU A 588 -15.68 16.46 -18.43
N TYR A 589 -15.24 16.09 -17.25
CA TYR A 589 -14.55 14.82 -17.01
C TYR A 589 -15.44 13.91 -16.18
N ASN A 590 -15.79 12.74 -16.71
CA ASN A 590 -16.64 11.76 -16.03
C ASN A 590 -16.22 10.34 -16.40
N TYR A 591 -15.07 9.91 -15.93
CA TYR A 591 -14.52 8.59 -16.21
C TYR A 591 -15.37 7.43 -15.68
N PRO A 592 -16.16 7.54 -14.59
CA PRO A 592 -16.97 6.42 -14.11
C PRO A 592 -18.25 6.18 -14.94
N SER A 593 -18.83 7.20 -15.56
CA SER A 593 -20.19 7.07 -16.12
C SER A 593 -20.48 7.98 -17.33
N MET A 594 -19.46 8.35 -18.10
CA MET A 594 -19.62 9.13 -19.32
C MET A 594 -20.46 8.36 -20.31
N THR A 595 -21.43 9.08 -20.92
CA THR A 595 -22.20 8.65 -22.11
C THR A 595 -22.18 9.76 -23.12
N LEU A 596 -22.48 9.45 -24.38
CA LEU A 596 -22.61 10.47 -25.42
C LEU A 596 -23.73 11.45 -25.10
N GLU A 597 -24.83 11.00 -24.48
CA GLU A 597 -25.92 11.84 -24.00
C GLU A 597 -25.51 12.80 -22.89
N SER A 598 -24.69 12.33 -21.92
CA SER A 598 -24.20 13.18 -20.83
C SER A 598 -23.29 14.28 -21.37
N CYS A 599 -22.40 13.94 -22.31
CA CYS A 599 -21.55 14.90 -22.98
C CYS A 599 -22.34 15.91 -23.79
N SER A 600 -23.28 15.45 -24.64
CA SER A 600 -24.12 16.34 -25.43
C SER A 600 -24.96 17.31 -24.59
N SER A 601 -25.44 16.84 -23.42
CA SER A 601 -26.22 17.67 -22.48
C SER A 601 -25.34 18.75 -21.81
N SER A 602 -24.08 18.45 -21.55
CA SER A 602 -23.11 19.40 -20.99
C SER A 602 -22.63 20.42 -22.03
N CYS A 603 -22.75 20.10 -23.34
CA CYS A 603 -22.34 20.94 -24.44
C CYS A 603 -23.51 21.72 -25.08
N VAL A 604 -24.67 21.83 -24.40
CA VAL A 604 -25.79 22.64 -24.88
C VAL A 604 -25.37 24.09 -25.10
N GLY A 605 -25.57 24.62 -26.31
CA GLY A 605 -25.15 25.95 -26.73
C GLY A 605 -23.85 26.01 -27.53
N PHE A 606 -23.14 24.88 -27.65
CA PHE A 606 -21.96 24.76 -28.50
C PHE A 606 -22.31 24.08 -29.86
N THR A 607 -21.52 24.39 -30.88
CA THR A 607 -21.68 23.85 -32.22
C THR A 607 -21.19 22.38 -32.32
N TYR A 608 -20.20 22.06 -31.56
CA TYR A 608 -19.57 20.72 -31.49
C TYR A 608 -19.49 20.21 -30.08
N PHE A 609 -19.63 18.90 -29.93
CA PHE A 609 -19.09 18.17 -28.80
C PHE A 609 -18.30 16.96 -29.29
N GLY A 610 -17.36 16.53 -28.47
CA GLY A 610 -16.59 15.32 -28.72
C GLY A 610 -16.21 14.63 -27.43
N VAL A 611 -16.10 13.31 -27.50
CA VAL A 611 -15.67 12.51 -26.33
C VAL A 611 -14.34 11.85 -26.64
N GLU A 612 -13.45 11.86 -25.66
CA GLU A 612 -12.10 11.32 -25.73
C GLU A 612 -11.77 10.53 -24.47
N TYR A 613 -10.78 9.62 -24.55
CA TYR A 613 -10.34 8.79 -23.39
C TYR A 613 -11.50 8.06 -22.66
N GLY A 614 -12.64 7.84 -23.32
CA GLY A 614 -13.81 7.22 -22.71
C GLY A 614 -14.58 8.13 -21.74
N GLY A 615 -13.90 9.01 -21.01
CA GLY A 615 -14.48 9.82 -19.93
C GLY A 615 -14.33 11.33 -20.06
N GLU A 616 -13.73 11.83 -21.14
CA GLU A 616 -13.48 13.25 -21.34
C GLU A 616 -14.44 13.80 -22.40
N CYS A 617 -15.22 14.80 -22.04
CA CYS A 617 -16.15 15.49 -22.90
C CYS A 617 -15.64 16.91 -23.18
N TYR A 618 -15.56 17.28 -24.44
CA TYR A 618 -15.12 18.59 -24.89
C TYR A 618 -16.21 19.25 -25.75
N CYS A 619 -16.44 20.54 -25.53
CA CYS A 619 -17.40 21.35 -26.24
C CYS A 619 -16.65 22.47 -26.96
N GLY A 620 -17.17 22.91 -28.11
CA GLY A 620 -16.59 24.04 -28.82
C GLY A 620 -17.49 24.55 -29.93
N ASN A 621 -17.28 25.82 -30.34
CA ASN A 621 -17.96 26.41 -31.46
C ASN A 621 -17.15 26.33 -32.75
N VAL A 622 -15.86 26.07 -32.62
CA VAL A 622 -14.91 25.93 -33.73
C VAL A 622 -14.05 24.67 -33.44
N LEU A 623 -13.90 23.85 -34.47
CA LEU A 623 -12.94 22.77 -34.46
C LEU A 623 -11.57 23.32 -34.85
N ASP A 624 -10.50 22.94 -34.12
CA ASP A 624 -9.14 23.38 -34.44
C ASP A 624 -8.79 23.02 -35.91
N ALA A 625 -8.16 23.97 -36.60
CA ALA A 625 -7.89 23.84 -38.05
C ALA A 625 -6.85 22.75 -38.36
N THR A 626 -6.07 22.32 -37.39
CA THR A 626 -5.08 21.25 -37.51
C THR A 626 -5.61 19.87 -37.09
N SER A 627 -6.80 19.83 -36.48
CA SER A 627 -7.53 18.59 -36.21
C SER A 627 -7.99 17.95 -37.52
N THR A 628 -7.68 16.68 -37.73
CA THR A 628 -7.97 15.98 -39.00
C THR A 628 -8.77 14.71 -38.72
N LEU A 629 -9.53 14.29 -39.78
CA LEU A 629 -10.25 13.05 -39.71
C LEU A 629 -9.29 11.86 -39.59
N ALA A 630 -9.52 11.00 -38.62
CA ALA A 630 -8.77 9.78 -38.36
C ALA A 630 -9.59 8.54 -38.73
N PRO A 631 -8.95 7.36 -38.87
CA PRO A 631 -9.70 6.12 -39.10
C PRO A 631 -10.69 5.86 -37.95
N LEU A 632 -11.90 5.39 -38.25
CA LEU A 632 -12.93 5.14 -37.24
C LEU A 632 -12.48 4.14 -36.16
N GLY A 633 -11.58 3.21 -36.49
CA GLY A 633 -11.02 2.25 -35.56
C GLY A 633 -10.17 2.90 -34.45
N ASP A 634 -9.63 4.10 -34.72
CA ASP A 634 -8.80 4.81 -33.74
C ASP A 634 -9.63 5.34 -32.54
N CYS A 635 -10.94 5.57 -32.69
CA CYS A 635 -11.85 5.93 -31.60
C CYS A 635 -12.54 4.67 -31.07
N GLY A 636 -11.77 3.77 -30.50
CA GLY A 636 -12.24 2.41 -30.12
C GLY A 636 -12.65 2.25 -28.65
N PHE A 637 -12.56 3.28 -27.81
CA PHE A 637 -12.95 3.19 -26.40
C PHE A 637 -14.46 3.23 -26.25
N THR A 638 -15.00 2.32 -25.43
CA THR A 638 -16.41 2.33 -25.07
C THR A 638 -16.68 3.37 -23.99
N CYS A 639 -17.88 3.94 -23.99
CA CYS A 639 -18.30 4.86 -22.95
C CYS A 639 -18.49 4.10 -21.61
N PRO A 640 -17.92 4.55 -20.51
CA PRO A 640 -18.06 3.87 -19.21
C PRO A 640 -19.50 3.86 -18.69
N GLY A 641 -20.32 4.84 -19.04
CA GLY A 641 -21.74 4.87 -18.71
C GLY A 641 -22.63 4.06 -19.67
N ASN A 642 -22.12 3.66 -20.84
CA ASN A 642 -22.85 2.85 -21.83
C ASN A 642 -21.87 2.07 -22.71
N GLN A 643 -21.64 0.81 -22.41
CA GLN A 643 -20.71 -0.07 -23.14
C GLN A 643 -21.09 -0.37 -24.60
N TYR A 644 -22.25 0.08 -25.07
CA TYR A 644 -22.74 -0.14 -26.45
C TYR A 644 -22.52 1.07 -27.36
N GLU A 645 -21.77 2.07 -26.91
CA GLU A 645 -21.40 3.25 -27.70
C GLU A 645 -19.91 3.58 -27.52
N TYR A 646 -19.35 4.31 -28.51
CA TYR A 646 -17.95 4.71 -28.49
C TYR A 646 -17.78 6.11 -27.91
N CYS A 647 -16.74 6.29 -27.12
CA CYS A 647 -16.34 7.54 -26.50
C CYS A 647 -14.86 7.89 -26.81
N GLY A 648 -14.53 7.86 -28.09
CA GLY A 648 -13.21 8.26 -28.59
C GLY A 648 -12.10 7.25 -28.24
N ALA A 649 -10.90 7.76 -28.04
CA ALA A 649 -9.71 7.04 -27.54
C ALA A 649 -8.65 8.08 -27.15
N GLY A 650 -7.43 7.66 -26.80
CA GLY A 650 -6.34 8.57 -26.47
C GLY A 650 -5.97 9.48 -27.64
N ASN A 651 -6.12 10.80 -27.47
CA ASN A 651 -5.90 11.82 -28.50
C ASN A 651 -6.76 11.55 -29.78
N ARG A 652 -7.96 10.97 -29.59
CA ARG A 652 -8.92 10.67 -30.65
C ARG A 652 -10.32 11.01 -30.19
N LEU A 653 -10.90 12.00 -30.83
CA LEU A 653 -12.19 12.59 -30.50
C LEU A 653 -13.31 11.94 -31.29
N GLU A 654 -14.28 11.30 -30.65
CA GLU A 654 -15.55 10.87 -31.23
C GLU A 654 -16.42 12.14 -31.40
N LEU A 655 -16.37 12.79 -32.59
CA LEU A 655 -16.87 14.14 -32.78
C LEU A 655 -18.31 14.17 -33.28
N TYR A 656 -19.10 15.07 -32.69
CA TYR A 656 -20.49 15.37 -33.04
C TYR A 656 -20.68 16.86 -33.32
N LYS A 657 -21.59 17.19 -34.29
CA LYS A 657 -21.91 18.58 -34.68
C LYS A 657 -23.39 18.83 -34.55
N LEU A 658 -23.78 19.99 -34.01
CA LEU A 658 -25.15 20.46 -33.89
C LEU A 658 -25.76 20.62 -35.28
N THR A 659 -26.88 19.93 -35.55
CA THR A 659 -27.63 20.04 -36.82
C THR A 659 -28.59 21.19 -36.70
N SER A 660 -28.49 22.21 -37.61
CA SER A 660 -29.43 23.33 -37.67
C SER A 660 -30.86 22.81 -37.81
N MET A 661 -31.70 23.02 -36.84
CA MET A 661 -33.13 22.84 -36.95
C MET A 661 -33.67 23.89 -37.90
N VAL A 662 -34.20 23.50 -39.04
CA VAL A 662 -35.01 24.33 -39.90
C VAL A 662 -36.26 24.74 -39.10
N ALA A 663 -36.37 26.01 -38.77
CA ALA A 663 -37.50 26.56 -38.05
C ALA A 663 -38.80 26.40 -38.88
N SER A 664 -39.73 25.56 -38.42
CA SER A 664 -41.13 25.61 -38.84
C SER A 664 -41.83 26.63 -37.93
N THR A 665 -42.19 27.73 -38.57
CA THR A 665 -42.98 28.82 -38.01
C THR A 665 -44.34 28.36 -37.53
N SER A 666 -44.66 28.63 -36.26
CA SER A 666 -46.04 28.86 -35.83
C SER A 666 -46.03 29.90 -34.73
N SER A 667 -46.65 31.01 -35.06
CA SER A 667 -46.81 32.25 -34.32
C SER A 667 -47.62 32.06 -33.03
N SER A 668 -47.22 32.65 -31.96
CA SER A 668 -48.12 33.39 -31.06
C SER A 668 -47.29 34.36 -30.21
N THR A 669 -47.61 35.62 -30.46
CA THR A 669 -47.20 36.83 -29.82
C THR A 669 -47.40 36.88 -28.32
N LEU A 670 -46.40 37.41 -27.60
CA LEU A 670 -46.63 38.47 -26.64
C LEU A 670 -45.34 39.28 -26.45
N SER A 671 -45.48 40.55 -26.71
CA SER A 671 -44.48 41.61 -26.61
C SER A 671 -44.21 42.04 -25.16
N THR A 672 -42.96 42.35 -24.85
CA THR A 672 -42.69 43.66 -24.17
C THR A 672 -41.26 44.10 -24.50
N LYS A 673 -41.22 45.32 -24.95
CA LYS A 673 -40.06 46.12 -25.32
C LYS A 673 -39.11 46.40 -24.13
N PHE A 674 -37.82 46.57 -24.41
CA PHE A 674 -37.14 47.83 -24.18
C PHE A 674 -35.90 47.93 -25.09
N SER A 675 -35.75 49.12 -25.61
CA SER A 675 -34.87 49.66 -26.67
C SER A 675 -33.37 49.66 -26.26
N SER A 676 -32.54 49.28 -27.17
CA SER A 676 -31.63 49.99 -28.11
C SER A 676 -30.73 51.08 -27.52
N THR A 677 -29.45 50.96 -27.75
CA THR A 677 -28.71 51.93 -28.56
C THR A 677 -27.37 51.31 -29.06
N SER A 678 -27.28 51.33 -30.36
CA SER A 678 -26.09 51.08 -31.16
C SER A 678 -25.12 52.26 -31.11
N LEU A 679 -23.86 52.02 -31.31
CA LEU A 679 -22.98 52.85 -32.12
C LEU A 679 -21.75 52.05 -32.61
N SER A 680 -21.68 52.04 -33.93
CA SER A 680 -20.60 51.55 -34.77
C SER A 680 -19.43 52.52 -34.81
N SER A 681 -18.21 52.02 -35.05
CA SER A 681 -17.23 52.47 -36.07
C SER A 681 -15.90 51.77 -35.80
N SER A 682 -15.44 50.86 -36.60
CA SER A 682 -14.73 50.84 -37.88
C SER A 682 -13.28 51.39 -37.86
N ILE A 683 -12.37 50.48 -38.33
CA ILE A 683 -11.13 50.71 -39.10
C ILE A 683 -9.89 51.16 -38.30
N SER A 684 -8.67 50.64 -38.42
CA SER A 684 -7.86 49.98 -39.44
C SER A 684 -6.49 49.60 -38.88
N THR A 685 -5.94 48.51 -39.39
CA THR A 685 -4.53 48.21 -39.81
C THR A 685 -3.35 48.93 -39.17
N SER A 686 -2.38 48.21 -38.68
CA SER A 686 -1.04 47.98 -39.27
C SER A 686 0.00 47.59 -38.22
N SER A 687 0.67 46.50 -38.50
CA SER A 687 2.06 46.20 -38.02
C SER A 687 3.03 47.13 -38.74
N PRO A 688 4.31 47.29 -38.32
CA PRO A 688 5.27 46.28 -37.95
C PRO A 688 6.40 46.65 -36.95
N ALA A 689 7.12 45.66 -36.52
CA ALA A 689 8.58 45.46 -36.37
C ALA A 689 9.40 46.19 -35.31
N GLN A 690 10.07 45.34 -34.53
CA GLN A 690 11.49 45.35 -34.10
C GLN A 690 12.03 46.61 -33.35
N THR A 691 12.64 46.39 -32.20
CA THR A 691 14.09 46.20 -31.93
C THR A 691 14.40 46.46 -30.46
N SER A 692 15.20 45.58 -29.92
CA SER A 692 16.34 45.62 -29.00
C SER A 692 16.56 46.83 -28.08
N SER A 693 16.95 46.52 -26.88
CA SER A 693 18.13 46.83 -26.07
C SER A 693 17.84 47.42 -24.72
N VAL A 694 18.21 46.73 -23.67
CA VAL A 694 19.43 46.82 -22.84
C VAL A 694 19.50 47.99 -21.86
N ILE A 695 19.83 47.60 -20.62
CA ILE A 695 20.56 48.36 -19.57
C ILE A 695 19.79 49.00 -18.43
N SER A 696 19.94 48.35 -17.29
CA SER A 696 20.59 48.72 -16.02
C SER A 696 19.97 49.71 -15.06
N SER A 697 19.86 49.17 -13.87
CA SER A 697 20.40 49.69 -12.62
C SER A 697 19.63 50.77 -11.84
N THR A 698 19.51 50.42 -10.62
CA THR A 698 19.86 51.08 -9.37
C THR A 698 18.78 51.66 -8.47
N LYS A 699 18.83 51.10 -7.28
CA LYS A 699 18.75 51.77 -5.97
C LYS A 699 17.42 52.31 -5.42
N SER A 700 17.12 51.71 -4.26
CA SER A 700 16.42 52.28 -3.10
C SER A 700 16.97 53.68 -2.72
N PRO A 701 16.41 54.50 -1.82
CA PRO A 701 15.94 54.09 -0.48
C PRO A 701 14.84 54.96 0.16
N SER A 702 14.48 54.46 1.41
CA SER A 702 14.12 55.17 2.63
C SER A 702 12.82 55.97 2.66
N THR A 703 12.11 55.94 3.66
CA THR A 703 12.04 56.01 5.11
C THR A 703 10.75 56.73 5.57
N ILE A 704 10.36 56.41 6.78
CA ILE A 704 9.78 57.18 7.88
C ILE A 704 8.25 57.15 8.07
N SER A 705 7.86 56.47 9.13
CA SER A 705 7.37 56.91 10.43
C SER A 705 5.89 57.14 10.65
N GLY A 706 5.47 56.66 11.77
CA GLY A 706 4.64 57.32 12.76
C GLY A 706 3.45 56.45 13.18
N SER A 707 3.55 55.89 14.30
CA SER A 707 3.15 56.21 15.65
C SER A 707 1.69 56.01 16.01
N SER A 708 1.56 55.27 17.05
CA SER A 708 0.87 55.42 18.38
C SER A 708 -0.65 55.09 18.32
N SER A 709 -1.24 54.52 19.31
CA SER A 709 -1.13 54.32 20.71
C SER A 709 -2.35 53.52 21.19
N ALA A 710 -2.11 52.58 22.11
CA ALA A 710 -2.71 52.42 23.41
C ALA A 710 -4.24 52.33 23.57
N THR A 711 -4.76 51.41 24.29
CA THR A 711 -4.97 51.22 25.73
C THR A 711 -5.81 49.96 25.93
N ALA A 712 -5.42 49.04 26.72
CA ALA A 712 -5.61 48.75 28.14
C ALA A 712 -7.06 48.32 28.56
N ALA A 713 -7.16 47.22 29.20
CA ALA A 713 -7.58 46.86 30.55
C ALA A 713 -8.29 45.48 30.54
N SER A 714 -7.72 44.54 31.23
CA SER A 714 -7.97 43.98 32.57
C SER A 714 -9.29 43.21 32.72
N SER A 715 -9.36 42.08 33.28
CA SER A 715 -9.05 41.41 34.55
C SER A 715 -9.78 40.07 34.52
N SER A 716 -9.49 39.06 35.20
CA SER A 716 -8.99 38.64 36.47
C SER A 716 -9.29 37.16 36.69
N SER A 717 -8.35 36.47 37.21
CA SER A 717 -8.30 35.62 38.42
C SER A 717 -8.99 34.22 38.33
N SER A 718 -8.35 33.14 38.74
CA SER A 718 -7.89 32.78 40.08
C SER A 718 -7.08 31.47 40.10
N ASN A 719 -5.97 31.47 40.79
CA ASN A 719 -5.24 30.33 41.38
C ASN A 719 -5.81 30.08 42.82
N PRO A 720 -5.22 29.24 43.68
CA PRO A 720 -4.22 28.19 43.71
C PRO A 720 -4.62 26.98 44.63
N PRO A 721 -3.80 26.23 45.41
CA PRO A 721 -2.46 26.47 45.94
C PRO A 721 -1.43 25.30 45.94
N SER A 722 -0.23 25.69 46.06
CA SER A 722 1.05 25.13 46.47
C SER A 722 1.20 24.48 47.86
N VAL A 723 2.38 23.83 48.08
CA VAL A 723 3.23 23.93 49.30
C VAL A 723 4.66 23.43 48.92
N SER A 724 5.63 24.26 48.87
CA SER A 724 6.71 24.69 49.76
C SER A 724 7.58 23.62 50.41
N GLN A 725 8.90 23.67 50.30
CA GLN A 725 9.78 24.45 51.20
C GLN A 725 11.25 24.52 50.71
N SER A 726 11.76 25.69 50.89
CA SER A 726 13.12 26.22 50.70
C SER A 726 14.10 25.83 51.80
N ILE A 727 15.40 25.89 51.50
CA ILE A 727 16.38 26.54 52.40
C ILE A 727 17.47 27.18 51.55
N THR A 728 17.64 28.45 51.81
CA THR A 728 18.65 29.42 51.34
C THR A 728 19.95 29.27 52.09
N THR A 729 21.08 29.55 51.44
CA THR A 729 22.13 30.41 52.01
C THR A 729 22.91 31.11 50.90
N ALA A 730 22.92 32.42 50.99
CA ALA A 730 23.64 33.34 50.14
C ALA A 730 25.09 33.49 50.61
N ILE A 731 26.03 33.67 49.69
CA ILE A 731 27.22 34.50 49.88
C ILE A 731 27.47 35.28 48.58
N SER A 732 27.48 36.57 48.75
CA SER A 732 27.76 37.59 47.73
C SER A 732 29.29 37.75 47.59
N SER A 733 29.77 37.81 46.33
CA SER A 733 30.98 38.59 46.03
C SER A 733 30.95 39.06 44.58
N THR A 734 30.92 40.34 44.40
CA THR A 734 31.05 41.14 43.21
C THR A 734 32.43 41.00 42.56
N ILE A 735 32.47 40.72 41.22
CA ILE A 735 33.62 41.02 40.37
C ILE A 735 33.07 41.41 38.97
N PRO A 736 33.77 42.27 38.19
CA PRO A 736 33.22 43.13 37.17
C PRO A 736 33.01 42.42 35.83
N THR A 737 32.02 42.88 35.09
CA THR A 737 31.62 42.40 33.73
C THR A 737 32.67 42.76 32.69
N THR A 738 33.29 41.74 32.11
CA THR A 738 33.87 41.77 30.77
C THR A 738 32.88 41.14 29.77
N PRO A 739 32.82 41.58 28.52
CA PRO A 739 31.86 41.02 27.54
C PRO A 739 32.21 39.55 27.25
N THR A 740 31.23 38.67 27.43
CA THR A 740 31.33 37.26 27.13
C THR A 740 31.46 37.08 25.59
N PRO A 741 32.47 36.36 25.08
CA PRO A 741 32.53 36.01 23.67
C PRO A 741 31.36 35.09 23.33
N SER A 742 30.81 35.20 22.12
CA SER A 742 29.83 34.27 21.60
C SER A 742 30.35 32.85 21.69
N PRO A 743 29.56 31.87 22.12
CA PRO A 743 29.99 30.50 22.24
C PRO A 743 30.41 29.96 20.89
N THR A 744 31.62 29.44 20.81
CA THR A 744 32.19 28.76 19.64
C THR A 744 32.20 27.25 19.87
N LEU A 745 32.02 26.48 18.80
CA LEU A 745 32.08 25.02 18.85
C LEU A 745 33.42 24.54 19.43
N HIS A 746 33.40 23.68 20.46
CA HIS A 746 34.56 23.29 21.22
C HIS A 746 34.50 21.83 21.71
N ILE A 747 35.65 21.24 22.05
CA ILE A 747 35.74 19.97 22.73
C ILE A 747 35.49 20.19 24.21
N VAL A 748 34.56 19.45 24.81
CA VAL A 748 34.32 19.44 26.25
C VAL A 748 35.48 18.68 26.90
N PRO A 749 36.31 19.33 27.72
CA PRO A 749 37.54 18.66 28.17
C PRO A 749 37.28 17.57 29.25
N SER A 750 36.19 17.69 30.00
CA SER A 750 35.81 16.71 31.02
C SER A 750 34.36 16.84 31.45
N VAL A 751 33.71 15.73 31.81
CA VAL A 751 32.38 15.67 32.39
C VAL A 751 32.39 14.70 33.57
N GLY A 752 32.16 15.20 34.80
CA GLY A 752 32.18 14.37 35.98
C GLY A 752 33.52 13.66 36.20
N LEU A 753 33.50 12.34 36.19
CA LEU A 753 34.71 11.51 36.33
C LEU A 753 35.38 11.16 35.00
N TYR A 754 34.86 11.60 33.86
CA TYR A 754 35.38 11.29 32.56
C TYR A 754 36.13 12.46 31.95
N ASN A 755 37.30 12.19 31.35
CA ASN A 755 38.14 13.16 30.66
C ASN A 755 38.22 12.81 29.17
N TYR A 756 38.22 13.82 28.30
CA TYR A 756 38.45 13.64 26.87
C TYR A 756 39.78 12.96 26.61
N ALA A 757 39.76 11.92 25.79
CA ALA A 757 40.91 11.09 25.47
C ALA A 757 41.37 11.20 24.00
N GLY A 758 40.59 11.85 23.14
CA GLY A 758 40.91 12.07 21.75
C GLY A 758 39.84 11.52 20.81
N CYS A 759 40.03 11.75 19.55
CA CYS A 759 39.24 11.22 18.46
C CYS A 759 39.79 9.86 17.96
N TYR A 760 38.95 8.84 17.88
CA TYR A 760 39.34 7.47 17.53
C TYR A 760 38.56 6.96 16.30
N THR A 761 39.23 6.11 15.49
CA THR A 761 38.56 5.44 14.36
C THR A 761 37.71 4.28 14.85
N GLU A 762 36.61 4.01 14.13
CA GLU A 762 35.94 2.72 14.21
C GLU A 762 36.74 1.66 13.44
N PRO A 763 36.94 0.46 14.00
CA PRO A 763 37.53 -0.65 13.26
C PRO A 763 36.58 -1.15 12.16
N SER A 764 37.14 -1.67 11.07
CA SER A 764 36.37 -2.12 9.91
C SER A 764 35.48 -3.35 10.11
N SER A 765 35.61 -4.06 11.24
CA SER A 765 34.89 -5.32 11.48
C SER A 765 34.18 -5.44 12.83
N VAL A 766 34.44 -4.52 13.76
CA VAL A 766 33.82 -4.47 15.10
C VAL A 766 33.74 -3.03 15.58
N ARG A 767 32.83 -2.69 16.49
CA ARG A 767 32.78 -1.36 17.10
C ARG A 767 33.96 -1.14 18.04
N ALA A 768 34.48 0.10 18.11
CA ALA A 768 35.49 0.49 19.07
C ALA A 768 34.97 0.39 20.50
N LEU A 769 33.72 0.78 20.74
CA LEU A 769 33.02 0.61 22.00
C LEU A 769 31.72 -0.14 21.73
N SER A 770 31.52 -1.32 22.37
CA SER A 770 30.46 -2.25 21.99
C SER A 770 29.61 -2.80 23.13
N SER A 771 29.77 -2.28 24.40
CA SER A 771 29.05 -2.85 25.54
C SER A 771 27.66 -2.25 25.75
N ALA A 772 27.43 -0.97 25.40
CA ALA A 772 26.13 -0.33 25.45
C ALA A 772 26.03 0.81 24.44
N PHE A 773 24.80 1.11 24.00
CA PHE A 773 24.50 2.10 22.97
C PHE A 773 23.28 2.93 23.37
N TYR A 774 23.40 4.25 23.39
CA TYR A 774 22.37 5.20 23.81
C TYR A 774 22.24 6.35 22.80
N PRO A 775 21.54 6.19 21.67
CA PRO A 775 21.34 7.28 20.72
C PRO A 775 20.20 8.20 21.15
N THR A 776 20.37 9.52 20.94
CA THR A 776 19.31 10.49 21.16
C THR A 776 19.48 11.74 20.29
N ASP A 777 18.38 12.32 19.82
CA ASP A 777 18.35 13.58 19.06
C ASP A 777 18.67 14.82 19.91
N SER A 778 18.71 14.67 21.20
CA SER A 778 19.17 15.69 22.16
C SER A 778 20.56 15.33 22.76
N GLN A 779 21.37 14.56 22.02
CA GLN A 779 22.66 14.10 22.53
C GLN A 779 23.61 15.27 22.81
N THR A 780 24.17 15.26 24.01
CA THR A 780 25.30 16.10 24.43
C THR A 780 26.38 15.23 25.02
N VAL A 781 27.56 15.80 25.26
CA VAL A 781 28.66 15.07 25.92
C VAL A 781 28.25 14.65 27.32
N GLU A 782 27.55 15.51 28.05
CA GLU A 782 27.07 15.24 29.40
C GLU A 782 26.06 14.09 29.45
N LEU A 783 25.12 14.06 28.50
CA LEU A 783 24.12 13.00 28.41
C LEU A 783 24.75 11.64 28.12
N CYS A 784 25.74 11.58 27.21
CA CYS A 784 26.48 10.36 26.95
C CYS A 784 27.27 9.88 28.17
N VAL A 785 28.01 10.76 28.80
CA VAL A 785 28.76 10.45 30.00
C VAL A 785 27.85 10.01 31.16
N ALA A 786 26.68 10.67 31.32
CA ALA A 786 25.69 10.28 32.31
C ALA A 786 25.13 8.87 32.02
N ALA A 787 24.80 8.57 30.78
CA ALA A 787 24.32 7.26 30.37
C ALA A 787 25.36 6.16 30.63
N CYS A 788 26.63 6.39 30.26
CA CYS A 788 27.73 5.45 30.51
C CYS A 788 28.12 5.34 31.99
N SER A 789 27.75 6.34 32.81
CA SER A 789 28.02 6.33 34.28
C SER A 789 27.01 5.50 35.07
N ASN A 790 25.77 5.30 34.54
CA ASN A 790 24.73 4.50 35.21
C ASN A 790 25.13 3.02 35.37
N THR A 791 25.81 2.47 34.36
CA THR A 791 26.59 1.23 34.47
C THR A 791 28.05 1.71 34.32
N PRO A 792 28.88 1.71 35.35
CA PRO A 792 30.12 2.49 35.39
C PRO A 792 31.18 2.00 34.40
N TYR A 793 30.89 2.19 33.09
CA TYR A 793 31.81 1.83 32.01
C TYR A 793 33.10 2.67 32.06
N LYS A 794 34.16 2.10 31.57
CA LYS A 794 35.48 2.74 31.53
C LYS A 794 35.56 3.80 30.43
N TYR A 795 34.90 3.58 29.32
CA TYR A 795 34.91 4.46 28.17
C TYR A 795 33.48 4.90 27.78
N ALA A 796 33.34 6.17 27.44
CA ALA A 796 32.20 6.73 26.78
C ALA A 796 32.66 7.34 25.45
N GLY A 797 31.95 7.14 24.35
CA GLY A 797 32.31 7.65 23.05
C GLY A 797 31.08 8.19 22.30
N LEU A 798 31.23 9.33 21.65
CA LEU A 798 30.18 9.97 20.86
C LEU A 798 30.53 9.89 19.39
N GLU A 799 29.53 9.59 18.56
CA GLU A 799 29.67 9.44 17.13
C GLU A 799 28.41 9.97 16.41
N TYR A 800 28.55 10.41 15.17
CA TYR A 800 27.43 10.88 14.35
C TYR A 800 26.51 11.93 14.98
N SER A 801 27.04 12.80 15.85
CA SER A 801 26.28 13.87 16.55
C SER A 801 25.30 13.40 17.62
N ARG A 802 24.79 12.19 17.54
CA ARG A 802 23.66 11.70 18.32
C ARG A 802 23.87 10.31 18.96
N GLU A 803 24.94 9.63 18.59
CA GLU A 803 25.27 8.31 19.09
C GLU A 803 26.18 8.37 20.30
N CYS A 804 25.84 7.61 21.34
CA CYS A 804 26.63 7.43 22.54
C CYS A 804 26.92 5.94 22.75
N TRP A 805 28.18 5.60 22.80
CA TRP A 805 28.70 4.24 22.97
C TRP A 805 29.49 4.09 24.24
N CYS A 806 29.29 3.00 24.98
CA CYS A 806 29.99 2.73 26.26
C CYS A 806 30.63 1.36 26.19
N ALA A 807 31.80 1.23 26.85
CA ALA A 807 32.46 -0.08 27.00
C ALA A 807 33.56 -0.03 28.12
N ASP A 808 33.96 -1.23 28.59
CA ASP A 808 35.10 -1.39 29.50
C ASP A 808 36.40 -1.71 28.77
N SER A 809 36.34 -1.93 27.45
CA SER A 809 37.49 -2.22 26.60
C SER A 809 37.32 -1.63 25.22
N PHE A 810 38.41 -1.26 24.57
CA PHE A 810 38.45 -0.81 23.19
C PHE A 810 38.50 -2.00 22.21
N GLY A 811 37.77 -1.92 21.12
CA GLY A 811 37.84 -2.86 20.01
C GLY A 811 39.21 -2.85 19.32
N LEU A 812 39.74 -4.02 18.98
CA LEU A 812 41.01 -4.17 18.28
C LEU A 812 40.95 -3.50 16.91
N GLY A 813 41.90 -2.61 16.62
CA GLY A 813 42.00 -1.91 15.34
C GLY A 813 41.54 -0.46 15.37
N SER A 814 40.98 0.01 16.49
CA SER A 814 40.69 1.44 16.69
C SER A 814 41.98 2.19 16.96
N THR A 815 42.20 3.29 16.30
CA THR A 815 43.41 4.11 16.40
C THR A 815 43.09 5.57 16.69
N LEU A 816 43.95 6.25 17.44
CA LEU A 816 43.84 7.69 17.67
C LEU A 816 44.11 8.43 16.36
N VAL A 817 43.27 9.41 16.04
CA VAL A 817 43.36 10.28 14.86
C VAL A 817 43.29 11.75 15.27
N SER A 818 43.32 12.66 14.29
CA SER A 818 43.21 14.09 14.56
C SER A 818 41.85 14.44 15.16
N ASP A 819 41.80 15.31 16.17
CA ASP A 819 40.54 15.81 16.74
C ASP A 819 39.66 16.50 15.69
N ASN A 820 40.23 17.00 14.57
CA ASN A 820 39.49 17.55 13.46
C ASN A 820 38.62 16.52 12.73
N ASP A 821 38.92 15.23 12.87
CA ASP A 821 38.13 14.15 12.28
C ASP A 821 36.81 13.91 13.05
N CYS A 822 36.73 14.38 14.31
CA CYS A 822 35.54 14.36 15.15
C CYS A 822 34.84 15.73 15.13
N SER A 823 34.49 16.22 13.96
CA SER A 823 34.09 17.60 13.72
C SER A 823 32.57 17.84 13.69
N MET A 824 31.75 16.83 14.03
CA MET A 824 30.31 16.97 14.08
C MET A 824 29.86 17.56 15.43
N SER A 825 28.99 18.60 15.38
CA SER A 825 28.38 19.13 16.60
C SER A 825 27.39 18.15 17.21
N CYS A 826 27.21 18.20 18.51
CA CYS A 826 26.19 17.42 19.22
C CYS A 826 24.78 17.81 18.77
N ALA A 827 23.86 16.86 18.68
CA ALA A 827 22.49 17.10 18.31
C ALA A 827 21.73 17.95 19.37
N GLY A 828 22.08 17.78 20.64
CA GLY A 828 21.49 18.52 21.75
C GLY A 828 22.22 19.82 22.07
N ASP A 829 23.49 19.97 21.73
CA ASP A 829 24.26 21.21 21.88
C ASP A 829 25.17 21.46 20.67
N LYS A 830 24.82 22.48 19.88
CA LYS A 830 25.57 22.86 18.67
C LYS A 830 26.97 23.45 18.93
N TYR A 831 27.36 23.64 20.17
CA TYR A 831 28.65 24.19 20.56
C TYR A 831 29.63 23.13 21.10
N GLU A 832 29.23 21.87 21.14
CA GLU A 832 30.06 20.73 21.55
C GLU A 832 30.32 19.79 20.36
N TYR A 833 31.47 19.11 20.36
CA TYR A 833 31.77 18.07 19.39
C TYR A 833 31.30 16.68 19.88
N CYS A 834 30.53 15.99 19.03
CA CYS A 834 30.02 14.63 19.24
C CYS A 834 30.49 13.67 18.13
N GLY A 835 31.81 13.55 17.98
CA GLY A 835 32.42 12.63 17.04
C GLY A 835 32.38 13.08 15.59
N GLY A 836 32.41 12.12 14.70
CA GLY A 836 32.31 12.28 13.25
C GLY A 836 31.77 10.99 12.63
N GLY A 837 31.71 10.90 11.31
CA GLY A 837 31.33 9.66 10.63
C GLY A 837 32.43 8.59 10.79
N ASN A 838 32.16 7.49 11.49
CA ASN A 838 33.15 6.46 11.87
C ASN A 838 34.32 7.03 12.70
N ARG A 839 34.02 8.03 13.55
CA ARG A 839 34.99 8.70 14.42
C ARG A 839 34.35 8.98 15.76
N LEU A 840 34.92 8.42 16.82
CA LEU A 840 34.43 8.60 18.19
C LEU A 840 35.19 9.70 18.89
N SER A 841 34.48 10.68 19.45
CA SER A 841 34.98 11.54 20.53
C SER A 841 34.96 10.74 21.82
N VAL A 842 36.12 10.26 22.28
CA VAL A 842 36.21 9.30 23.39
C VAL A 842 36.55 9.99 24.72
N TYR A 843 35.86 9.58 25.77
CA TYR A 843 36.04 9.99 27.15
C TYR A 843 36.38 8.77 28.01
N ILE A 844 37.42 8.91 28.85
CA ILE A 844 37.92 7.86 29.77
C ILE A 844 37.62 8.24 31.20
N ARG A 845 37.08 7.30 31.96
CA ARG A 845 36.77 7.47 33.38
C ARG A 845 38.02 7.42 34.23
N ASN A 846 38.27 8.49 35.05
CA ASN A 846 39.35 8.56 36.03
C ASN A 846 38.98 7.74 37.26
N GLY A 847 39.88 6.82 37.69
CA GLY A 847 39.78 6.15 38.98
C GLY A 847 39.46 4.64 38.96
N THR A 848 40.14 3.88 38.10
CA THR A 848 40.32 2.43 38.31
C THR A 848 41.81 2.11 38.14
N ASP A 849 42.49 1.83 39.23
CA ASP A 849 43.88 1.39 39.27
C ASP A 849 44.09 0.17 38.38
N VAL A 850 44.95 0.31 37.39
CA VAL A 850 45.57 -0.81 36.68
C VAL A 850 46.96 -0.94 37.25
N LYS A 851 47.13 -1.98 38.03
CA LYS A 851 48.44 -2.49 38.42
C LYS A 851 49.21 -2.90 37.17
N GLY A 852 50.39 -2.33 37.02
CA GLY A 852 51.19 -2.28 35.84
C GLY A 852 51.71 -3.62 35.29
N SER A 853 52.09 -3.56 34.06
CA SER A 853 53.42 -4.09 33.70
C SER A 853 53.94 -3.39 32.46
N SER A 854 55.14 -2.94 32.60
CA SER A 854 56.03 -2.12 31.81
C SER A 854 56.45 -2.74 30.47
N SER A 855 56.51 -1.84 29.49
CA SER A 855 57.51 -1.69 28.43
C SER A 855 58.36 -2.86 27.93
N SER A 856 58.33 -3.08 26.61
CA SER A 856 59.54 -2.95 25.77
C SER A 856 59.21 -3.30 24.29
N SER A 857 59.46 -2.38 23.43
CA SER A 857 59.75 -2.60 22.00
C SER A 857 61.28 -2.75 21.82
N PRO A 858 61.81 -3.01 20.63
CA PRO A 858 61.49 -4.00 19.61
C PRO A 858 62.72 -4.87 19.27
N THR A 859 62.57 -5.90 18.49
CA THR A 859 63.61 -6.21 17.45
C THR A 859 63.16 -7.29 16.47
N SER A 860 63.37 -7.00 15.23
CA SER A 860 63.29 -7.83 14.06
C SER A 860 64.18 -9.10 14.15
N SER A 861 63.73 -10.17 13.58
CA SER A 861 64.53 -10.98 12.63
C SER A 861 63.73 -12.12 12.00
N SER A 862 63.91 -12.16 10.71
CA SER A 862 63.61 -13.15 9.71
C SER A 862 64.05 -14.57 10.04
N SER A 863 63.37 -15.58 9.58
CA SER A 863 63.91 -16.63 8.71
C SER A 863 62.95 -17.86 8.60
N ALA A 864 62.61 -18.12 7.38
CA ALA A 864 62.76 -19.35 6.59
C ALA A 864 61.74 -20.52 6.77
N LEU A 865 61.09 -20.76 5.66
CA LEU A 865 60.47 -22.01 5.24
C LEU A 865 61.44 -23.19 5.18
N PRO A 866 60.98 -24.42 5.23
CA PRO A 866 61.05 -25.24 4.00
C PRO A 866 59.79 -26.12 3.72
N ILE A 867 59.29 -26.10 2.50
CA ILE A 867 59.34 -27.07 1.36
C ILE A 867 58.77 -28.44 1.66
N LEU A 868 57.76 -28.74 0.79
CA LEU A 868 57.08 -30.01 0.49
C LEU A 868 57.99 -31.19 0.18
N PRO A 869 57.39 -32.44 0.12
CA PRO A 869 57.17 -32.95 -1.22
C PRO A 869 55.82 -33.71 -1.44
N SER A 870 55.43 -33.64 -2.70
CA SER A 870 54.37 -34.32 -3.41
C SER A 870 54.58 -35.82 -3.65
N SER A 871 53.50 -36.56 -3.88
CA SER A 871 53.21 -37.55 -4.91
C SER A 871 52.11 -38.51 -4.40
N SER A 872 51.16 -39.04 -5.10
CA SER A 872 50.81 -39.33 -6.47
C SER A 872 49.51 -40.16 -6.44
N SER A 873 48.63 -39.91 -7.40
CA SER A 873 47.48 -40.79 -7.72
C SER A 873 47.94 -42.13 -8.32
N PRO A 874 47.08 -43.19 -8.40
CA PRO A 874 46.07 -43.28 -9.45
C PRO A 874 44.76 -44.04 -9.10
N SER A 875 43.72 -43.80 -9.90
CA SER A 875 42.51 -44.63 -10.12
C SER A 875 42.86 -46.00 -10.80
N PRO A 876 41.96 -47.02 -10.78
CA PRO A 876 40.76 -47.04 -11.60
C PRO A 876 39.54 -47.83 -11.04
N ALA A 877 38.39 -47.62 -11.68
CA ALA A 877 37.18 -48.40 -11.55
C ALA A 877 37.31 -49.77 -12.23
N PRO A 878 36.44 -50.82 -11.91
CA PRO A 878 35.25 -50.99 -12.72
C PRO A 878 33.98 -51.62 -12.05
N SER A 879 32.85 -51.24 -12.63
CA SER A 879 31.68 -52.01 -13.12
C SER A 879 31.00 -53.11 -12.29
N SER A 880 29.67 -52.87 -12.17
CA SER A 880 28.51 -53.76 -12.29
C SER A 880 28.32 -54.92 -11.31
N GLN A 881 27.20 -54.90 -10.65
CA GLN A 881 26.08 -55.82 -10.82
C GLN A 881 24.97 -55.64 -9.79
N ILE A 882 23.71 -55.62 -10.30
CA ILE A 882 22.47 -55.75 -9.53
C ILE A 882 22.33 -57.19 -9.04
N PRO A 883 21.81 -57.41 -7.83
CA PRO A 883 20.66 -58.31 -7.71
C PRO A 883 19.56 -57.85 -6.74
N SER A 884 18.39 -58.04 -7.25
CA SER A 884 17.03 -58.38 -6.75
C SER A 884 16.75 -58.41 -5.23
N ILE A 885 15.59 -57.87 -4.98
CA ILE A 885 14.71 -57.78 -3.81
C ILE A 885 14.51 -59.15 -3.08
N PRO A 886 14.35 -59.11 -1.76
CA PRO A 886 13.12 -59.68 -1.18
C PRO A 886 12.34 -58.68 -0.32
N SER A 887 11.03 -58.86 -0.42
CA SER A 887 9.88 -58.25 0.18
C SER A 887 9.82 -58.45 1.69
N SER A 888 9.14 -57.44 2.33
CA SER A 888 8.42 -57.44 3.59
C SER A 888 9.12 -56.89 4.84
N ALA A 889 8.81 -55.61 5.10
CA ALA A 889 8.70 -55.05 6.44
C ALA A 889 7.40 -54.21 6.56
N PRO A 890 6.77 -54.08 7.73
CA PRO A 890 5.43 -53.54 7.86
C PRO A 890 5.36 -52.05 7.57
N ALA A 891 4.28 -51.63 6.91
CA ALA A 891 4.01 -50.26 6.61
C ALA A 891 3.91 -49.39 7.88
N ASN A 892 4.82 -48.44 8.03
CA ASN A 892 4.67 -47.33 8.97
C ASN A 892 3.46 -46.47 8.58
N PRO A 893 2.72 -45.89 9.54
CA PRO A 893 1.62 -45.01 9.25
C PRO A 893 2.12 -43.79 8.46
N ILE A 894 1.40 -43.41 7.42
CA ILE A 894 1.68 -42.25 6.58
C ILE A 894 1.57 -40.99 7.49
N GLN A 895 2.69 -40.35 7.72
CA GLN A 895 2.77 -39.07 8.41
C GLN A 895 2.11 -37.99 7.55
N THR A 896 1.12 -37.30 8.08
CA THR A 896 0.34 -36.29 7.33
C THR A 896 0.61 -34.87 7.79
N ALA A 897 1.45 -34.66 8.81
CA ALA A 897 1.83 -33.33 9.33
C ALA A 897 3.33 -33.29 9.65
N PRO A 898 3.97 -32.11 9.61
CA PRO A 898 5.37 -31.95 9.97
C PRO A 898 5.62 -32.40 11.40
N ALA A 899 6.75 -33.06 11.63
CA ALA A 899 7.16 -33.49 12.98
C ALA A 899 8.69 -33.47 13.11
N ILE A 900 9.16 -33.41 14.37
CA ILE A 900 10.56 -33.53 14.69
C ILE A 900 10.97 -34.98 14.50
N LYS A 901 11.92 -35.27 13.59
CA LYS A 901 12.53 -36.59 13.49
C LYS A 901 13.49 -36.78 14.64
N SER A 902 13.23 -37.79 15.48
CA SER A 902 14.07 -38.11 16.64
C SER A 902 15.43 -38.68 16.26
N THR A 903 15.54 -39.32 15.09
CA THR A 903 16.78 -39.91 14.61
C THR A 903 16.92 -39.77 13.11
N ILE A 904 18.13 -39.46 12.64
CA ILE A 904 18.51 -39.44 11.23
C ILE A 904 19.67 -40.41 11.02
N SER A 905 19.51 -41.39 10.16
CA SER A 905 20.54 -42.39 9.82
C SER A 905 21.02 -42.18 8.40
N LEU A 906 22.31 -42.06 8.22
CA LEU A 906 22.91 -41.92 6.88
C LEU A 906 23.22 -43.29 6.30
N PRO A 907 22.94 -43.57 5.03
CA PRO A 907 23.30 -44.81 4.33
C PRO A 907 24.79 -44.80 3.95
N THR A 908 25.66 -44.65 4.95
CA THR A 908 27.12 -44.70 4.78
C THR A 908 27.64 -46.04 5.25
N SER A 909 28.88 -46.46 4.83
CA SER A 909 29.52 -47.70 5.24
C SER A 909 29.60 -47.90 6.76
N ASP A 910 29.54 -46.83 7.51
CA ASP A 910 29.70 -46.75 8.97
C ASP A 910 28.37 -46.63 9.72
N ASN A 911 27.25 -46.63 9.01
CA ASN A 911 25.89 -46.52 9.56
C ASN A 911 25.72 -45.36 10.56
N THR A 912 26.27 -44.18 10.22
CA THR A 912 26.26 -43.00 11.11
C THR A 912 24.83 -42.58 11.40
N THR A 913 24.48 -42.51 12.70
CA THR A 913 23.17 -42.09 13.16
C THR A 913 23.32 -40.84 14.02
N PHE A 914 22.40 -39.90 13.84
CA PHE A 914 22.27 -38.69 14.65
C PHE A 914 20.92 -38.69 15.37
N THR A 915 20.94 -38.25 16.62
CA THR A 915 19.74 -38.12 17.45
C THR A 915 19.43 -36.67 17.70
N TYR A 916 18.16 -36.30 17.60
CA TYR A 916 17.68 -34.96 17.94
C TYR A 916 18.00 -34.64 19.40
N LEU A 917 18.59 -33.48 19.62
CA LEU A 917 19.01 -33.04 20.94
C LEU A 917 17.99 -32.10 21.57
N SER A 918 17.69 -31.01 20.91
CA SER A 918 16.67 -29.99 21.23
C SER A 918 16.70 -28.87 20.20
N CYS A 919 15.72 -27.95 20.27
CA CYS A 919 15.80 -26.64 19.68
C CYS A 919 16.75 -25.75 20.53
N TYR A 920 17.69 -25.06 19.91
CA TYR A 920 18.67 -24.18 20.57
C TYR A 920 18.60 -22.74 20.08
N THR A 921 18.84 -21.79 20.99
CA THR A 921 19.12 -20.40 20.61
C THR A 921 20.48 -20.28 19.94
N GLU A 922 20.66 -19.32 19.06
CA GLU A 922 22.00 -18.89 18.67
C GLU A 922 22.72 -18.23 19.86
N ALA A 923 24.05 -18.34 19.89
CA ALA A 923 24.84 -17.69 20.92
C ALA A 923 24.92 -16.17 20.64
N PRO A 924 24.97 -15.30 21.66
CA PRO A 924 24.84 -13.84 21.53
C PRO A 924 25.84 -13.14 20.61
N SER A 925 26.96 -13.74 20.27
CA SER A 925 28.00 -13.13 19.42
C SER A 925 28.60 -14.08 18.38
N THR A 926 28.07 -15.29 18.26
CA THR A 926 28.61 -16.31 17.34
C THR A 926 27.52 -17.35 17.08
N ARG A 927 27.66 -18.10 15.99
CA ARG A 927 26.78 -19.25 15.68
C ARG A 927 26.92 -20.34 16.75
N THR A 928 25.83 -21.00 17.06
CA THR A 928 25.80 -22.17 17.96
C THR A 928 26.70 -23.28 17.43
N LEU A 929 26.71 -23.49 16.12
CA LEU A 929 27.61 -24.36 15.39
C LEU A 929 28.33 -23.53 14.32
N ASN A 930 29.66 -23.43 14.38
CA ASN A 930 30.45 -22.47 13.62
C ASN A 930 31.63 -23.05 12.81
N GLN A 931 31.72 -24.38 12.64
CA GLN A 931 32.88 -25.01 11.97
C GLN A 931 32.63 -25.23 10.47
N ALA A 932 31.39 -25.52 10.05
CA ALA A 932 31.01 -25.57 8.67
C ALA A 932 29.55 -25.17 8.50
N ALA A 933 29.18 -24.69 7.31
CA ALA A 933 27.82 -24.35 6.96
C ALA A 933 27.49 -24.75 5.52
N PHE A 934 26.25 -25.12 5.29
CA PHE A 934 25.70 -25.46 4.00
C PHE A 934 24.32 -24.86 3.88
N TYR A 935 24.00 -24.28 2.73
CA TYR A 935 22.75 -23.55 2.50
C TYR A 935 22.00 -24.13 1.31
N ASN A 936 20.71 -24.46 1.48
CA ASN A 936 19.83 -24.88 0.41
C ASN A 936 18.36 -24.53 0.75
N TYR A 937 17.95 -23.32 0.41
CA TYR A 937 16.61 -22.81 0.71
C TYR A 937 15.49 -23.41 -0.15
N THR A 938 15.83 -24.22 -1.18
CA THR A 938 14.83 -24.82 -2.08
C THR A 938 14.55 -26.29 -1.82
N SER A 939 15.54 -27.03 -1.34
CA SER A 939 15.43 -28.48 -1.19
C SER A 939 16.15 -29.06 0.05
N MET A 940 16.39 -28.24 1.10
CA MET A 940 16.95 -28.71 2.35
C MET A 940 16.06 -29.79 2.97
N THR A 941 16.67 -30.89 3.39
CA THR A 941 16.09 -31.89 4.27
C THR A 941 17.02 -32.17 5.45
N LEU A 942 16.54 -32.76 6.50
CA LEU A 942 17.37 -33.14 7.64
C LEU A 942 18.47 -34.14 7.23
N GLU A 943 18.18 -35.07 6.34
CA GLU A 943 19.16 -36.02 5.80
C GLU A 943 20.26 -35.32 4.99
N MET A 944 19.88 -34.30 4.20
CA MET A 944 20.84 -33.50 3.43
C MET A 944 21.79 -32.74 4.36
N CYS A 945 21.28 -32.14 5.43
CA CYS A 945 22.12 -31.51 6.45
C CYS A 945 23.02 -32.52 7.15
N ALA A 946 22.48 -33.65 7.59
CA ALA A 946 23.25 -34.73 8.21
C ALA A 946 24.36 -35.25 7.30
N GLN A 947 24.11 -35.42 6.00
CA GLN A 947 25.09 -35.89 5.02
C GLN A 947 26.25 -34.89 4.86
N ASN A 948 25.95 -33.58 4.78
CA ASN A 948 26.96 -32.55 4.68
C ASN A 948 27.78 -32.38 5.98
N CYS A 949 27.20 -32.72 7.11
CA CYS A 949 27.83 -32.67 8.44
C CYS A 949 28.31 -34.00 8.99
N GLY A 950 28.39 -35.06 8.19
CA GLY A 950 28.70 -36.43 8.65
C GLY A 950 30.02 -36.61 9.40
N GLY A 951 31.00 -35.70 9.16
CA GLY A 951 32.30 -35.64 9.85
C GLY A 951 32.27 -34.91 11.22
N PHE A 952 31.17 -34.30 11.61
CA PHE A 952 31.06 -33.51 12.83
C PHE A 952 30.25 -34.20 13.91
N LYS A 953 30.47 -33.81 15.16
CA LYS A 953 29.72 -34.34 16.31
C LYS A 953 28.29 -33.83 16.36
N TYR A 954 28.08 -32.55 16.00
CA TYR A 954 26.79 -31.89 16.00
C TYR A 954 26.50 -31.29 14.62
N TRP A 955 25.24 -31.26 14.27
CA TRP A 955 24.73 -30.44 13.21
C TRP A 955 23.34 -29.91 13.59
N GLY A 956 22.91 -28.88 12.90
CA GLY A 956 21.58 -28.30 13.10
C GLY A 956 21.12 -27.52 11.89
N THR A 957 19.80 -27.47 11.74
CA THR A 957 19.14 -26.67 10.69
C THR A 957 18.51 -25.41 11.27
N GLU A 958 18.58 -24.33 10.51
CA GLU A 958 18.02 -23.03 10.87
C GLU A 958 17.40 -22.38 9.63
N TYR A 959 16.45 -21.44 9.84
CA TYR A 959 15.76 -20.72 8.75
C TYR A 959 15.19 -21.61 7.64
N GLY A 960 14.90 -22.87 7.93
CA GLY A 960 14.38 -23.85 6.95
C GLY A 960 15.44 -24.35 5.96
N GLY A 961 16.35 -23.51 5.49
CA GLY A 961 17.33 -23.82 4.43
C GLY A 961 18.79 -23.75 4.82
N GLU A 962 19.11 -23.50 6.09
CA GLU A 962 20.47 -23.40 6.59
C GLU A 962 20.85 -24.61 7.39
N CYS A 963 22.06 -25.15 7.17
CA CYS A 963 22.64 -26.27 7.86
C CYS A 963 24.00 -25.89 8.43
N TYR A 964 24.20 -26.08 9.71
CA TYR A 964 25.43 -25.78 10.44
C TYR A 964 26.01 -27.01 11.09
N CYS A 965 27.34 -27.13 11.07
CA CYS A 965 28.07 -28.26 11.62
C CYS A 965 29.11 -27.80 12.63
N GLY A 966 29.38 -28.62 13.63
CA GLY A 966 30.43 -28.35 14.61
C GLY A 966 30.69 -29.51 15.56
N ASN A 967 31.83 -29.46 16.26
CA ASN A 967 32.18 -30.47 17.27
C ASN A 967 31.86 -30.00 18.67
N THR A 968 31.50 -28.73 18.87
CA THR A 968 31.12 -28.13 20.15
C THR A 968 30.00 -27.15 19.93
N LEU A 969 29.05 -27.07 20.84
CA LEU A 969 28.06 -26.01 20.92
C LEU A 969 28.71 -24.78 21.55
N SER A 970 28.49 -23.61 20.98
CA SER A 970 29.06 -22.35 21.48
C SER A 970 28.48 -21.99 22.83
N THR A 971 29.36 -21.44 23.71
CA THR A 971 28.94 -20.95 25.04
C THR A 971 27.98 -19.78 24.89
N GLY A 972 26.82 -19.85 25.58
CA GLY A 972 25.73 -18.86 25.45
C GLY A 972 24.55 -19.33 24.61
N SER A 973 24.70 -20.39 23.85
CA SER A 973 23.59 -21.14 23.26
C SER A 973 22.89 -21.98 24.34
N SER A 974 21.59 -22.00 24.37
CA SER A 974 20.79 -22.73 25.34
C SER A 974 19.62 -23.46 24.69
N PRO A 975 19.21 -24.61 25.21
CA PRO A 975 18.02 -25.32 24.72
C PRO A 975 16.77 -24.49 25.04
N VAL A 976 15.83 -24.44 24.10
CA VAL A 976 14.50 -23.81 24.20
C VAL A 976 13.44 -24.83 23.82
N ARG A 977 12.17 -24.43 23.83
CA ARG A 977 11.06 -25.33 23.49
C ARG A 977 11.12 -25.74 22.03
N ASP A 978 10.80 -26.99 21.74
CA ASP A 978 10.87 -27.53 20.38
C ASP A 978 9.93 -26.84 19.39
N GLU A 979 8.83 -26.25 19.87
CA GLU A 979 7.89 -25.50 19.04
C GLU A 979 8.51 -24.21 18.46
N GLU A 980 9.61 -23.73 19.05
CA GLU A 980 10.33 -22.54 18.54
C GLU A 980 11.16 -22.84 17.29
N CYS A 981 11.38 -24.14 16.96
CA CYS A 981 12.04 -24.62 15.73
C CYS A 981 11.03 -25.07 14.67
N GLY A 982 9.96 -24.34 14.43
CA GLY A 982 8.79 -24.76 13.66
C GLY A 982 8.84 -24.50 12.16
N PHE A 983 9.98 -24.14 11.56
CA PHE A 983 10.05 -23.96 10.10
C PHE A 983 10.13 -25.30 9.39
N VAL A 984 9.27 -25.48 8.40
CA VAL A 984 9.21 -26.69 7.59
C VAL A 984 10.39 -26.73 6.62
N CYS A 985 11.02 -27.88 6.48
CA CYS A 985 12.09 -28.07 5.51
C CYS A 985 11.58 -27.89 4.08
N PRO A 986 12.27 -27.13 3.21
CA PRO A 986 11.84 -26.93 1.83
C PRO A 986 11.85 -28.22 1.00
N GLY A 987 12.74 -29.15 1.27
CA GLY A 987 12.87 -30.43 0.56
C GLY A 987 11.98 -31.54 1.08
N ASP A 988 11.53 -31.49 2.35
CA ASP A 988 10.54 -32.40 2.92
C ASP A 988 9.58 -31.63 3.83
N LYS A 989 8.34 -31.50 3.38
CA LYS A 989 7.29 -30.75 4.11
C LYS A 989 6.79 -31.44 5.38
N LEU A 990 7.28 -32.63 5.69
CA LEU A 990 6.95 -33.41 6.88
C LEU A 990 8.01 -33.29 7.98
N GLU A 991 9.03 -32.46 7.79
CA GLU A 991 10.13 -32.24 8.73
C GLU A 991 10.25 -30.76 9.12
N PHE A 992 10.79 -30.51 10.32
CA PHE A 992 11.15 -29.18 10.78
C PHE A 992 12.66 -28.91 10.65
N CYS A 993 13.00 -27.78 10.06
CA CYS A 993 14.36 -27.31 9.81
C CYS A 993 14.67 -26.02 10.58
N GLY A 994 14.52 -26.03 11.91
CA GLY A 994 14.81 -24.89 12.76
C GLY A 994 13.78 -23.75 12.63
N ALA A 995 14.20 -22.55 12.96
CA ALA A 995 13.46 -21.30 12.75
C ALA A 995 14.44 -20.11 12.76
N GLY A 996 13.95 -18.88 12.73
CA GLY A 996 14.82 -17.71 12.82
C GLY A 996 15.55 -17.62 14.16
N ASN A 997 16.88 -17.66 14.14
CA ASN A 997 17.75 -17.73 15.34
C ASN A 997 17.41 -18.90 16.27
N ARG A 998 16.91 -19.99 15.68
CA ARG A 998 16.56 -21.26 16.38
C ARG A 998 17.06 -22.44 15.58
N LEU A 999 17.98 -23.15 16.17
CA LEU A 999 18.67 -24.26 15.55
C LEU A 999 18.05 -25.60 16.02
N SER A 1000 17.49 -26.39 15.11
CA SER A 1000 17.16 -27.81 15.39
C SER A 1000 18.43 -28.63 15.43
N VAL A 1001 18.95 -28.93 16.63
CA VAL A 1001 20.28 -29.53 16.84
C VAL A 1001 20.18 -31.04 16.95
N TYR A 1002 21.09 -31.72 16.25
CA TYR A 1002 21.29 -33.17 16.27
C TYR A 1002 22.71 -33.52 16.72
N SER A 1003 22.86 -34.60 17.44
CA SER A 1003 24.14 -35.14 17.95
C SER A 1003 24.42 -36.52 17.37
N LYS A 1004 25.66 -36.71 16.95
CA LYS A 1004 26.15 -38.02 16.51
C LYS A 1004 26.11 -39.04 17.66
N VAL A 1005 25.55 -40.20 17.43
CA VAL A 1005 25.47 -41.31 18.42
C VAL A 1005 26.74 -42.14 18.40
#